data_3ed7536676549072ad2503e4c7861d5e
#
_entry.id   3ed7536676549072ad2503e4c7861d5e
#
_cell.length_a   1.000
_cell.length_b   1.000
_cell.length_c   1.000
_cell.angle_alpha   90.00
_cell.angle_beta   90.00
_cell.angle_gamma   90.00
#
_symmetry.space_group_name_H-M   'P 1'
#
loop_
_entity.id
_entity.type
_entity.pdbx_description
1 polymer ?
#
loop_
_entity_poly.entity_id
_entity_poly.type
_entity_poly.pdbx_seq_one_letter_code
_entity_poly.pdbx_strand_id
1 'polypeptide(L)'
;MSGLVTAGVLLCGLPHAMAESVPQNNETYYSVNVPSEISLSPDQDEATFTISGNTYQKRWLDIDITSKNNFNLKNGQASIPYKLDKTKLEYEPQYVDKDSDSFSESIKVSKNEADVKYSGNYQDQLQFTMNPIETRTIQLDCNGGTVNGKDKAAYTVRNGSSYGLLPVPVRSGYQFVAWKDEKGNTIYSGSQVEADTEKLSCVWSQFHGVYLHGILDGVGTDYTYEYGTFDIYVNNVKKLNDTDSGYVENLTEGDTIKINDIKPSSGFEYLGLASDEFPFCTYEKDSNGKVVSITLIISPEMPAIISFRFNFKSLMPINILLNNNNLTKVIVDSDKPSKSVKSLGTLDVFDSRVDCYSDGNELHIYNVNGGKVKAPQNSKKLFASCTAEYMDLKGLDVSSVTNANQMFANCTKMTGLDVSNWNTSSLTDMISIFDGCTSLKELDLNNWNVSKVKDFKRLFYGCRNLTTLKISDWNVSNVQSFVATFNYCSKLPYVDLSKWNTSSAQSFYAMFDGCNYINNLDLSKWNTQNVYNVSWMFSGTLKLTNLKGVENWNVQNVNRIEYWFHNCGLFEIKLPDLTKNDISSIRHLFSGANNITEIDLTKIDMNKVTDLKETFAYCNKLKTIYVRSDYIGGKSTDTDTFINCPSLVGGAGTKYDPTFIDSTGARIDGGSSNPGYFTAISQKPSKSSEAENNLESIKSNTSDTNENQVNHSVSTNVLDLNKINEDINTSETTDVQTKEIQSNNTNETNVVSKDIKQNKRENSV
;
A
#
# COMPACT_ATOMS: atom_id res chain seq x y z
N MET A 1 -21.07 30.59 -10.77
CA MET A 1 -21.73 30.28 -12.05
C MET A 1 -21.12 29.01 -12.59
N SER A 2 -21.91 27.96 -12.77
CA SER A 2 -21.47 26.70 -13.37
C SER A 2 -21.36 26.87 -14.88
N GLY A 3 -20.17 26.64 -15.44
CA GLY A 3 -19.95 26.59 -16.88
C GLY A 3 -20.15 25.16 -17.39
N LEU A 4 -21.03 24.97 -18.36
CA LEU A 4 -21.26 23.70 -19.04
C LEU A 4 -20.40 23.70 -20.30
N VAL A 5 -19.46 22.77 -20.43
CA VAL A 5 -18.75 22.51 -21.68
C VAL A 5 -19.16 21.13 -22.17
N THR A 6 -19.75 21.09 -23.36
CA THR A 6 -20.05 19.85 -24.07
C THR A 6 -18.89 19.59 -25.03
N ALA A 7 -18.01 18.69 -24.67
CA ALA A 7 -16.94 18.25 -25.57
C ALA A 7 -16.69 16.77 -25.33
N GLY A 8 -16.59 16.02 -26.38
CA GLY A 8 -16.18 14.63 -26.36
C GLY A 8 -17.23 13.68 -26.91
N VAL A 9 -17.05 13.28 -28.14
CA VAL A 9 -17.73 12.14 -28.74
C VAL A 9 -16.79 10.96 -28.61
N LEU A 10 -17.23 9.92 -27.92
CA LEU A 10 -16.49 8.66 -27.91
C LEU A 10 -16.82 7.91 -29.21
N LEU A 11 -15.85 7.82 -30.13
CA LEU A 11 -16.02 7.12 -31.41
C LEU A 11 -15.10 5.91 -31.48
N CYS A 12 -15.66 4.78 -31.91
CA CYS A 12 -14.87 3.67 -32.40
C CYS A 12 -14.64 3.86 -33.93
N GLY A 13 -13.49 4.42 -34.31
CA GLY A 13 -13.00 4.46 -35.72
C GLY A 13 -12.81 5.85 -36.34
N LEU A 14 -11.54 6.25 -36.44
CA LEU A 14 -10.88 7.29 -37.26
C LEU A 14 -10.75 8.73 -36.69
N PRO A 15 -9.70 9.48 -37.09
CA PRO A 15 -9.07 10.50 -36.24
C PRO A 15 -9.37 11.96 -36.60
N HIS A 16 -9.12 12.82 -35.64
CA HIS A 16 -8.90 14.28 -35.63
C HIS A 16 -10.08 15.22 -35.45
N ALA A 17 -10.06 15.96 -34.36
CA ALA A 17 -10.43 17.38 -34.32
C ALA A 17 -10.07 18.08 -33.01
N MET A 18 -9.90 19.37 -33.09
CA MET A 18 -9.31 20.30 -32.12
C MET A 18 -10.23 20.73 -30.99
N ALA A 19 -9.60 21.18 -29.89
CA ALA A 19 -10.24 21.74 -28.70
C ALA A 19 -10.94 23.08 -28.99
N GLU A 20 -12.15 23.26 -28.46
CA GLU A 20 -12.80 24.58 -28.36
C GLU A 20 -12.69 25.14 -26.94
N SER A 21 -12.26 26.40 -26.85
CA SER A 21 -12.26 27.19 -25.64
C SER A 21 -13.61 27.93 -25.49
N VAL A 22 -14.16 27.95 -24.29
CA VAL A 22 -15.40 28.67 -23.98
C VAL A 22 -15.11 30.09 -23.47
N PRO A 23 -15.74 31.15 -24.00
CA PRO A 23 -15.63 32.51 -23.46
C PRO A 23 -16.83 32.80 -22.53
N GLN A 24 -16.68 33.42 -21.44
CA GLN A 24 -16.41 34.71 -20.91
C GLN A 24 -17.54 35.31 -20.08
N ASN A 25 -17.19 35.75 -18.94
CA ASN A 25 -17.39 37.12 -18.46
C ASN A 25 -16.15 37.46 -17.63
N ASN A 26 -15.67 38.66 -17.76
CA ASN A 26 -14.45 39.36 -17.37
C ASN A 26 -13.56 38.86 -16.18
N GLU A 27 -13.75 37.67 -15.64
CA GLU A 27 -12.87 37.04 -14.66
C GLU A 27 -12.75 35.52 -14.99
N THR A 28 -11.70 35.17 -15.73
CA THR A 28 -11.41 33.74 -16.02
C THR A 28 -10.75 33.10 -14.80
N TYR A 29 -11.49 32.27 -14.09
CA TYR A 29 -11.00 31.61 -12.87
C TYR A 29 -10.27 30.31 -13.16
N TYR A 30 -10.47 29.70 -14.32
CA TYR A 30 -9.83 28.48 -14.77
C TYR A 30 -9.79 28.38 -16.29
N SER A 31 -8.85 27.59 -16.78
CA SER A 31 -8.87 27.04 -18.14
C SER A 31 -8.73 25.52 -18.07
N VAL A 32 -9.56 24.79 -18.81
CA VAL A 32 -9.53 23.32 -18.83
C VAL A 32 -9.48 22.85 -20.26
N ASN A 33 -8.52 21.99 -20.56
CA ASN A 33 -8.37 21.33 -21.84
C ASN A 33 -8.89 19.90 -21.70
N VAL A 34 -9.90 19.55 -22.47
CA VAL A 34 -10.44 18.21 -22.58
C VAL A 34 -10.29 17.75 -24.03
N PRO A 35 -10.01 16.47 -24.30
CA PRO A 35 -9.94 15.98 -25.67
C PRO A 35 -11.32 16.07 -26.33
N SER A 36 -11.34 16.50 -27.59
CA SER A 36 -12.58 16.56 -28.38
C SER A 36 -13.10 15.18 -28.75
N GLU A 37 -12.24 14.18 -28.77
CA GLU A 37 -12.54 12.80 -29.12
C GLU A 37 -11.66 11.83 -28.34
N ILE A 38 -12.26 10.72 -27.88
CA ILE A 38 -11.56 9.60 -27.24
C ILE A 38 -11.97 8.34 -28.01
N SER A 39 -10.99 7.63 -28.56
CA SER A 39 -11.24 6.44 -29.38
C SER A 39 -10.84 5.18 -28.64
N LEU A 40 -11.74 4.17 -28.65
CA LEU A 40 -11.47 2.80 -28.28
C LEU A 40 -11.50 1.95 -29.55
N SER A 41 -10.38 1.33 -29.94
CA SER A 41 -10.38 0.41 -31.07
C SER A 41 -11.12 -0.90 -30.72
N PRO A 42 -11.60 -1.66 -31.73
CA PRO A 42 -12.23 -2.96 -31.47
C PRO A 42 -11.35 -3.93 -30.66
N ASP A 43 -10.04 -3.86 -30.86
CA ASP A 43 -9.04 -4.74 -30.27
C ASP A 43 -8.45 -4.19 -28.96
N GLN A 44 -8.91 -3.03 -28.50
CA GLN A 44 -8.45 -2.39 -27.27
C GLN A 44 -9.61 -2.27 -26.28
N ASP A 45 -9.47 -2.91 -25.13
CA ASP A 45 -10.47 -2.85 -24.05
C ASP A 45 -10.32 -1.61 -23.18
N GLU A 46 -9.22 -0.89 -23.32
CA GLU A 46 -8.88 0.25 -22.50
C GLU A 46 -8.24 1.38 -23.32
N ALA A 47 -8.61 2.60 -22.99
CA ALA A 47 -7.97 3.82 -23.48
C ALA A 47 -7.74 4.77 -22.32
N THR A 48 -6.82 5.71 -22.47
CA THR A 48 -6.57 6.75 -21.48
C THR A 48 -6.63 8.11 -22.16
N PHE A 49 -7.32 9.05 -21.55
CA PHE A 49 -7.29 10.45 -21.96
C PHE A 49 -6.86 11.35 -20.80
N THR A 50 -6.36 12.52 -21.12
CA THR A 50 -5.86 13.46 -20.12
C THR A 50 -6.72 14.73 -20.13
N ILE A 51 -7.11 15.16 -18.93
CA ILE A 51 -7.69 16.49 -18.68
C ILE A 51 -6.59 17.32 -18.05
N SER A 52 -6.31 18.46 -18.62
CA SER A 52 -5.31 19.40 -18.10
C SER A 52 -5.84 20.82 -18.09
N GLY A 53 -5.21 21.68 -17.33
CA GLY A 53 -5.65 23.07 -17.27
C GLY A 53 -4.89 23.89 -16.26
N ASN A 54 -5.40 25.11 -16.06
CA ASN A 54 -4.89 26.03 -15.05
C ASN A 54 -6.06 26.58 -14.23
N THR A 55 -5.84 26.78 -12.93
CA THR A 55 -6.70 27.56 -12.07
C THR A 55 -6.04 28.91 -11.79
N TYR A 56 -6.86 29.95 -11.70
CA TYR A 56 -6.41 31.31 -11.43
C TYR A 56 -7.03 31.83 -10.14
N GLN A 57 -6.41 32.82 -9.53
CA GLN A 57 -6.90 33.43 -8.29
C GLN A 57 -7.11 32.44 -7.14
N LYS A 58 -6.29 31.40 -7.07
CA LYS A 58 -6.31 30.42 -5.93
C LYS A 58 -7.65 29.70 -5.74
N ARG A 59 -8.42 29.51 -6.82
CA ARG A 59 -9.71 28.82 -6.73
C ARG A 59 -9.56 27.33 -6.92
N TRP A 60 -10.31 26.59 -6.15
CA TRP A 60 -10.47 25.16 -6.32
C TRP A 60 -11.46 24.88 -7.44
N LEU A 61 -11.30 23.75 -8.08
CA LEU A 61 -12.11 23.35 -9.22
C LEU A 61 -12.53 21.89 -9.10
N ASP A 62 -13.84 21.69 -9.02
CA ASP A 62 -14.41 20.34 -9.20
C ASP A 62 -14.81 20.16 -10.67
N ILE A 63 -14.46 19.03 -11.25
CA ILE A 63 -14.87 18.65 -12.61
C ILE A 63 -15.68 17.36 -12.50
N ASP A 64 -16.97 17.45 -12.77
CA ASP A 64 -17.85 16.29 -12.85
C ASP A 64 -17.96 15.81 -14.29
N ILE A 65 -17.82 14.49 -14.49
CA ILE A 65 -17.89 13.84 -15.80
C ILE A 65 -19.14 12.98 -15.84
N THR A 66 -20.05 13.33 -16.71
CA THR A 66 -21.28 12.58 -16.94
C THR A 66 -21.37 12.11 -18.39
N SER A 67 -22.22 11.15 -18.66
CA SER A 67 -22.43 10.59 -19.99
C SER A 67 -23.87 10.77 -20.43
N LYS A 68 -24.07 11.17 -21.67
CA LYS A 68 -25.39 11.33 -22.27
C LYS A 68 -26.15 10.01 -22.34
N ASN A 69 -25.45 8.91 -22.50
CA ASN A 69 -26.01 7.57 -22.64
C ASN A 69 -25.78 6.70 -21.38
N ASN A 70 -25.56 7.32 -20.22
CA ASN A 70 -25.32 6.62 -18.95
C ASN A 70 -24.15 5.60 -19.05
N PHE A 71 -23.04 6.05 -19.59
CA PHE A 71 -21.81 5.28 -19.84
C PHE A 71 -22.05 4.04 -20.72
N ASN A 72 -22.82 4.22 -21.76
CA ASN A 72 -23.03 3.22 -22.78
C ASN A 72 -22.74 3.79 -24.18
N LEU A 73 -21.83 3.16 -24.89
CA LEU A 73 -21.60 3.40 -26.31
C LEU A 73 -22.76 2.87 -27.09
N LYS A 74 -23.43 3.68 -27.92
CA LYS A 74 -24.62 3.31 -28.67
C LYS A 74 -24.41 3.33 -30.18
N ASN A 75 -25.03 2.35 -30.84
CA ASN A 75 -25.20 2.31 -32.28
C ASN A 75 -26.64 1.80 -32.56
N GLY A 76 -27.56 2.71 -32.77
CA GLY A 76 -28.97 2.39 -32.86
C GLY A 76 -29.51 1.75 -31.56
N GLN A 77 -29.97 0.51 -31.64
CA GLN A 77 -30.44 -0.25 -30.47
C GLN A 77 -29.33 -1.02 -29.73
N ALA A 78 -28.15 -1.17 -30.37
CA ALA A 78 -27.04 -1.86 -29.76
C ALA A 78 -26.33 -0.94 -28.76
N SER A 79 -25.85 -1.53 -27.66
CA SER A 79 -25.23 -0.81 -26.55
C SER A 79 -24.05 -1.59 -25.99
N ILE A 80 -22.94 -0.92 -25.74
CA ILE A 80 -21.74 -1.47 -25.10
C ILE A 80 -21.47 -0.64 -23.84
N PRO A 81 -21.60 -1.21 -22.64
CA PRO A 81 -21.28 -0.51 -21.42
C PRO A 81 -19.77 -0.27 -21.30
N TYR A 82 -19.40 0.88 -20.78
CA TYR A 82 -18.02 1.21 -20.44
C TYR A 82 -17.94 1.88 -19.07
N LYS A 83 -16.75 2.00 -18.53
CA LYS A 83 -16.51 2.66 -17.25
C LYS A 83 -15.36 3.66 -17.38
N LEU A 84 -15.45 4.73 -16.63
CA LEU A 84 -14.35 5.59 -16.31
C LEU A 84 -13.81 5.20 -14.92
N ASP A 85 -12.52 5.25 -14.73
CA ASP A 85 -11.90 5.05 -13.42
C ASP A 85 -12.14 6.23 -12.47
N LYS A 86 -12.40 7.42 -13.06
CA LYS A 86 -12.77 8.64 -12.33
C LYS A 86 -13.92 9.34 -13.05
N THR A 87 -14.99 9.64 -12.34
CA THR A 87 -16.12 10.45 -12.84
C THR A 87 -16.19 11.82 -12.15
N LYS A 88 -15.33 12.04 -11.16
CA LYS A 88 -15.15 13.32 -10.50
C LYS A 88 -13.66 13.58 -10.31
N LEU A 89 -13.23 14.80 -10.59
CA LEU A 89 -11.90 15.29 -10.29
C LEU A 89 -12.06 16.48 -9.35
N GLU A 90 -11.30 16.49 -8.29
CA GLU A 90 -11.22 17.58 -7.33
C GLU A 90 -9.81 18.14 -7.38
N TYR A 91 -9.68 19.37 -7.85
CA TYR A 91 -8.39 20.03 -7.93
C TYR A 91 -8.24 21.10 -6.85
N GLU A 92 -7.24 20.90 -6.02
CA GLU A 92 -6.82 21.78 -4.95
C GLU A 92 -5.47 22.40 -5.29
N PRO A 93 -5.35 23.73 -5.46
CA PRO A 93 -4.07 24.38 -5.70
C PRO A 93 -3.11 24.16 -4.52
N GLN A 94 -1.94 23.62 -4.80
CA GLN A 94 -0.96 23.24 -3.75
C GLN A 94 -0.20 24.44 -3.14
N TYR A 95 -0.23 25.62 -3.76
CA TYR A 95 0.57 26.77 -3.32
C TYR A 95 -0.25 28.06 -3.22
N VAL A 96 -0.26 28.62 -2.02
CA VAL A 96 -0.99 29.85 -1.68
C VAL A 96 -0.38 31.12 -2.33
N ASP A 97 0.84 31.05 -2.84
CA ASP A 97 1.60 32.22 -3.31
C ASP A 97 1.69 32.38 -4.84
N LYS A 98 1.07 31.47 -5.62
CA LYS A 98 1.02 31.61 -7.09
C LYS A 98 -0.34 32.14 -7.56
N ASP A 99 -0.33 33.06 -8.51
CA ASP A 99 -1.56 33.58 -9.11
C ASP A 99 -2.26 32.60 -10.06
N SER A 100 -1.54 31.55 -10.47
CA SER A 100 -2.09 30.45 -11.26
C SER A 100 -1.38 29.15 -10.90
N ASP A 101 -2.09 28.04 -10.96
CA ASP A 101 -1.54 26.70 -10.81
C ASP A 101 -2.06 25.78 -11.91
N SER A 102 -1.24 24.83 -12.36
CA SER A 102 -1.56 23.92 -13.46
C SER A 102 -1.83 22.52 -12.95
N PHE A 103 -2.76 21.82 -13.59
CA PHE A 103 -3.06 20.43 -13.31
C PHE A 103 -3.09 19.58 -14.58
N SER A 104 -2.85 18.30 -14.43
CA SER A 104 -2.96 17.30 -15.50
C SER A 104 -3.34 15.96 -14.88
N GLU A 105 -4.52 15.47 -15.22
CA GLU A 105 -5.07 14.20 -14.71
C GLU A 105 -5.40 13.26 -15.85
N SER A 106 -5.00 12.01 -15.71
CA SER A 106 -5.28 10.95 -16.66
C SER A 106 -6.50 10.14 -16.20
N ILE A 107 -7.43 9.92 -17.13
CA ILE A 107 -8.65 9.16 -16.90
C ILE A 107 -8.64 7.94 -17.81
N LYS A 108 -8.86 6.79 -17.23
CA LYS A 108 -8.90 5.51 -17.94
C LYS A 108 -10.35 5.16 -18.29
N VAL A 109 -10.55 4.82 -19.56
CA VAL A 109 -11.81 4.29 -20.09
C VAL A 109 -11.63 2.80 -20.29
N SER A 110 -12.54 1.98 -19.80
CA SER A 110 -12.55 0.53 -20.03
C SER A 110 -13.91 0.04 -20.49
N LYS A 111 -13.93 -0.80 -21.53
CA LYS A 111 -15.14 -1.50 -22.00
C LYS A 111 -15.14 -2.95 -21.52
N ASN A 112 -16.31 -3.59 -21.50
CA ASN A 112 -16.45 -4.99 -21.11
C ASN A 112 -16.47 -5.87 -22.37
N GLU A 113 -15.49 -6.77 -22.54
CA GLU A 113 -15.33 -7.65 -23.71
C GLU A 113 -16.56 -8.51 -24.03
N ALA A 114 -17.37 -8.84 -23.03
CA ALA A 114 -18.44 -9.83 -23.16
C ALA A 114 -19.65 -9.35 -23.99
N ASP A 115 -19.74 -8.05 -24.29
CA ASP A 115 -20.95 -7.44 -24.82
C ASP A 115 -20.86 -6.97 -26.30
N VAL A 116 -19.73 -7.16 -26.96
CA VAL A 116 -19.56 -6.74 -28.37
C VAL A 116 -20.11 -7.78 -29.32
N LYS A 117 -21.41 -7.72 -29.60
CA LYS A 117 -22.09 -8.67 -30.50
C LYS A 117 -22.22 -8.23 -31.96
N TYR A 118 -21.92 -6.97 -32.27
CA TYR A 118 -22.20 -6.40 -33.59
C TYR A 118 -21.03 -5.50 -34.04
N SER A 119 -20.62 -5.60 -35.30
CA SER A 119 -19.72 -4.65 -35.96
C SER A 119 -20.42 -3.32 -36.22
N GLY A 120 -19.75 -2.20 -35.97
CA GLY A 120 -20.30 -0.87 -36.24
C GLY A 120 -19.60 0.21 -35.42
N ASN A 121 -19.88 1.46 -35.75
CA ASN A 121 -19.40 2.60 -34.96
C ASN A 121 -20.38 2.84 -33.81
N TYR A 122 -19.84 2.77 -32.59
CA TYR A 122 -20.56 3.05 -31.37
C TYR A 122 -20.07 4.37 -30.79
N GLN A 123 -20.97 5.18 -30.25
CA GLN A 123 -20.59 6.49 -29.72
C GLN A 123 -21.38 6.84 -28.46
N ASP A 124 -20.76 7.64 -27.60
CA ASP A 124 -21.39 8.33 -26.48
C ASP A 124 -20.84 9.76 -26.41
N GLN A 125 -21.52 10.59 -25.69
CA GLN A 125 -21.10 11.96 -25.43
C GLN A 125 -20.84 12.16 -23.96
N LEU A 126 -19.60 12.45 -23.62
CA LEU A 126 -19.23 12.84 -22.26
C LEU A 126 -19.48 14.34 -22.08
N GLN A 127 -19.97 14.68 -20.92
CA GLN A 127 -20.23 16.05 -20.50
C GLN A 127 -19.36 16.35 -19.29
N PHE A 128 -18.60 17.42 -19.39
CA PHE A 128 -17.72 17.90 -18.32
C PHE A 128 -18.35 19.14 -17.71
N THR A 129 -18.66 19.09 -16.43
CA THR A 129 -19.21 20.23 -15.69
C THR A 129 -18.13 20.75 -14.77
N MET A 130 -17.70 21.97 -15.01
CA MET A 130 -16.69 22.67 -14.20
C MET A 130 -17.40 23.49 -13.13
N ASN A 131 -17.14 23.15 -11.89
CA ASN A 131 -17.72 23.80 -10.73
C ASN A 131 -16.59 24.52 -9.96
N PRO A 132 -16.37 25.82 -10.21
CA PRO A 132 -15.46 26.60 -9.39
C PRO A 132 -16.00 26.68 -7.97
N ILE A 133 -15.16 26.29 -7.02
CA ILE A 133 -15.54 26.21 -5.62
C ILE A 133 -15.26 27.54 -4.95
N GLU A 134 -16.24 28.06 -4.26
CA GLU A 134 -16.04 29.21 -3.39
C GLU A 134 -15.15 28.84 -2.22
N THR A 135 -14.07 29.57 -2.09
CA THR A 135 -13.11 29.42 -1.00
C THR A 135 -13.15 30.66 -0.13
N ARG A 136 -12.79 30.47 1.11
CA ARG A 136 -12.52 31.59 2.03
C ARG A 136 -11.10 31.53 2.54
N THR A 137 -10.58 32.66 2.95
CA THR A 137 -9.24 32.77 3.49
C THR A 137 -9.30 32.77 5.01
N ILE A 138 -8.56 31.86 5.62
CA ILE A 138 -8.32 31.82 7.06
C ILE A 138 -6.96 32.45 7.33
N GLN A 139 -6.89 33.34 8.29
CA GLN A 139 -5.64 33.94 8.70
C GLN A 139 -4.87 33.00 9.61
N LEU A 140 -3.63 32.70 9.25
CA LEU A 140 -2.68 31.97 10.08
C LEU A 140 -1.86 32.98 10.88
N ASP A 141 -2.07 33.05 12.19
CA ASP A 141 -1.29 33.87 13.11
C ASP A 141 -0.20 32.99 13.74
N CYS A 142 1.03 33.22 13.36
CA CYS A 142 2.15 32.44 13.82
C CYS A 142 2.59 32.76 15.25
N ASN A 143 1.93 33.67 15.94
CA ASN A 143 2.13 33.98 17.36
C ASN A 143 3.63 34.09 17.74
N GLY A 144 4.34 34.94 17.04
CA GLY A 144 5.78 35.15 17.21
C GLY A 144 6.70 34.23 16.41
N GLY A 145 6.14 33.31 15.61
CA GLY A 145 6.88 32.53 14.61
C GLY A 145 6.60 33.01 13.20
N THR A 146 6.97 32.20 12.18
CA THR A 146 6.72 32.51 10.76
C THR A 146 6.34 31.26 9.97
N VAL A 147 5.52 31.46 8.95
CA VAL A 147 5.29 30.52 7.84
C VAL A 147 5.83 31.16 6.58
N ASN A 148 6.79 30.53 5.91
CA ASN A 148 7.46 31.10 4.72
C ASN A 148 7.99 32.54 4.94
N GLY A 149 8.54 32.80 6.14
CA GLY A 149 9.07 34.10 6.53
C GLY A 149 8.04 35.18 6.89
N LYS A 150 6.74 34.85 6.93
CA LYS A 150 5.64 35.76 7.30
C LYS A 150 5.10 35.38 8.67
N ASP A 151 4.93 36.36 9.55
CA ASP A 151 4.32 36.20 10.89
C ASP A 151 2.80 35.98 10.81
N LYS A 152 2.20 36.44 9.73
CA LYS A 152 0.81 36.18 9.36
C LYS A 152 0.75 35.72 7.91
N ALA A 153 0.19 34.52 7.73
CA ALA A 153 0.00 33.91 6.43
C ALA A 153 -1.48 33.75 6.13
N ALA A 154 -1.83 33.63 4.87
CA ALA A 154 -3.18 33.35 4.42
C ALA A 154 -3.28 31.86 4.05
N TYR A 155 -4.34 31.20 4.47
CA TYR A 155 -4.64 29.80 4.15
C TYR A 155 -6.04 29.72 3.54
N THR A 156 -6.14 29.20 2.35
CA THR A 156 -7.40 29.14 1.61
C THR A 156 -8.07 27.79 1.86
N VAL A 157 -9.36 27.79 2.19
CA VAL A 157 -10.14 26.60 2.47
C VAL A 157 -11.46 26.63 1.70
N ARG A 158 -11.99 25.45 1.44
CA ARG A 158 -13.35 25.23 0.94
C ARG A 158 -14.33 25.20 2.10
N ASN A 159 -15.47 25.86 1.98
CA ASN A 159 -16.52 25.79 2.99
C ASN A 159 -17.05 24.34 3.11
N GLY A 160 -17.11 23.82 4.35
CA GLY A 160 -17.62 22.47 4.63
C GLY A 160 -16.65 21.33 4.27
N SER A 161 -15.40 21.63 3.87
CA SER A 161 -14.36 20.64 3.67
C SER A 161 -13.49 20.48 4.93
N SER A 162 -12.54 19.55 4.88
CA SER A 162 -11.47 19.47 5.86
C SER A 162 -10.31 20.41 5.51
N TYR A 163 -9.51 20.79 6.52
CA TYR A 163 -8.23 21.43 6.28
C TYR A 163 -7.32 20.46 5.52
N GLY A 164 -6.73 20.90 4.43
CA GLY A 164 -5.65 20.19 3.75
C GLY A 164 -4.37 20.16 4.59
N LEU A 165 -3.22 20.08 3.94
CA LEU A 165 -1.93 20.14 4.64
C LEU A 165 -1.73 21.54 5.23
N LEU A 166 -1.88 21.65 6.54
CA LEU A 166 -1.57 22.89 7.26
C LEU A 166 -0.06 23.10 7.28
N PRO A 167 0.43 24.33 7.01
CA PRO A 167 1.86 24.60 7.04
C PRO A 167 2.39 24.45 8.47
N VAL A 168 3.63 23.99 8.58
CA VAL A 168 4.35 23.93 9.86
C VAL A 168 5.12 25.24 10.02
N PRO A 169 4.74 26.10 10.99
CA PRO A 169 5.44 27.34 11.25
C PRO A 169 6.76 27.12 11.98
N VAL A 170 7.66 28.07 11.89
CA VAL A 170 8.94 28.05 12.59
C VAL A 170 9.06 29.25 13.52
N ARG A 171 9.59 29.02 14.74
CA ARG A 171 9.87 30.05 15.72
C ARG A 171 11.16 29.68 16.48
N SER A 172 12.11 30.62 16.49
CA SER A 172 13.35 30.41 17.22
C SER A 172 13.08 30.15 18.71
N GLY A 173 13.65 29.11 19.26
CA GLY A 173 13.53 28.73 20.67
C GLY A 173 12.23 27.99 21.05
N TYR A 174 11.37 27.63 20.09
CA TYR A 174 10.09 26.99 20.37
C TYR A 174 9.78 25.85 19.39
N GLN A 175 9.11 24.81 19.89
CA GLN A 175 8.51 23.78 19.07
C GLN A 175 7.08 24.15 18.75
N PHE A 176 6.69 23.99 17.49
CA PHE A 176 5.29 24.05 17.11
C PHE A 176 4.53 22.88 17.70
N VAL A 177 3.47 23.17 18.45
CA VAL A 177 2.62 22.16 19.08
C VAL A 177 1.40 21.89 18.21
N ALA A 178 0.66 22.95 17.86
CA ALA A 178 -0.56 22.81 17.08
C ALA A 178 -1.04 24.17 16.55
N TRP A 179 -1.92 24.13 15.59
CA TRP A 179 -2.83 25.23 15.26
C TRP A 179 -4.05 25.15 16.17
N LYS A 180 -4.57 26.30 16.63
CA LYS A 180 -5.83 26.42 17.35
C LYS A 180 -6.74 27.45 16.70
N ASP A 181 -8.06 27.15 16.67
CA ASP A 181 -9.09 28.11 16.29
C ASP A 181 -9.36 29.14 17.41
N GLU A 182 -10.25 30.10 17.12
CA GLU A 182 -10.65 31.13 18.08
C GLU A 182 -11.40 30.56 19.30
N LYS A 183 -11.92 29.34 19.21
CA LYS A 183 -12.60 28.63 20.31
C LYS A 183 -11.61 27.83 21.19
N GLY A 184 -10.34 27.76 20.77
CA GLY A 184 -9.28 27.03 21.45
C GLY A 184 -9.20 25.55 21.07
N ASN A 185 -9.96 25.08 20.07
CA ASN A 185 -9.87 23.72 19.58
C ASN A 185 -8.58 23.51 18.82
N THR A 186 -7.97 22.35 18.98
CA THR A 186 -6.77 21.98 18.21
C THR A 186 -7.16 21.53 16.81
N ILE A 187 -6.53 22.15 15.80
CA ILE A 187 -6.80 21.90 14.39
C ILE A 187 -5.62 21.13 13.78
N TYR A 188 -5.93 20.04 13.12
CA TYR A 188 -5.00 19.20 12.38
C TYR A 188 -5.31 19.24 10.89
N SER A 189 -4.35 18.84 10.06
CA SER A 189 -4.63 18.48 8.67
C SER A 189 -5.70 17.39 8.65
N GLY A 190 -6.80 17.63 7.92
CA GLY A 190 -7.97 16.74 7.92
C GLY A 190 -9.09 17.10 8.91
N SER A 191 -8.90 18.03 9.87
CA SER A 191 -10.00 18.55 10.70
C SER A 191 -11.04 19.25 9.84
N GLN A 192 -12.33 19.16 10.20
CA GLN A 192 -13.40 19.87 9.51
C GLN A 192 -13.24 21.37 9.66
N VAL A 193 -13.50 22.11 8.57
CA VAL A 193 -13.46 23.57 8.55
C VAL A 193 -14.79 24.11 9.05
N GLU A 194 -14.81 24.64 10.27
CA GLU A 194 -15.99 25.29 10.84
C GLU A 194 -16.33 26.58 10.09
N ALA A 195 -17.64 26.84 9.88
CA ALA A 195 -18.10 27.95 9.05
C ALA A 195 -17.70 29.33 9.56
N ASP A 196 -17.48 29.46 10.86
CA ASP A 196 -17.16 30.71 11.56
C ASP A 196 -15.66 30.88 11.90
N THR A 197 -14.80 29.92 11.53
CA THR A 197 -13.35 30.07 11.76
C THR A 197 -12.74 31.04 10.78
N GLU A 198 -12.24 32.17 11.26
CA GLU A 198 -11.55 33.21 10.46
C GLU A 198 -10.04 33.19 10.67
N LYS A 199 -9.58 32.61 11.79
CA LYS A 199 -8.19 32.65 12.20
C LYS A 199 -7.77 31.33 12.85
N LEU A 200 -6.54 30.90 12.56
CA LEU A 200 -5.83 29.89 13.33
C LEU A 200 -4.59 30.52 13.99
N SER A 201 -4.36 30.20 15.24
CA SER A 201 -3.23 30.71 16.01
C SER A 201 -2.29 29.60 16.41
N CYS A 202 -0.98 29.80 16.25
CA CYS A 202 0.03 28.87 16.69
C CYS A 202 0.11 28.71 18.18
N VAL A 203 0.24 27.48 18.64
CA VAL A 203 0.63 27.15 20.01
C VAL A 203 2.08 26.66 19.98
N TRP A 204 2.88 27.22 20.85
CA TRP A 204 4.29 26.93 20.99
C TRP A 204 4.58 26.34 22.36
N SER A 205 5.48 25.35 22.42
CA SER A 205 6.12 24.94 23.68
C SER A 205 7.59 25.29 23.63
N GLN A 206 8.11 25.75 24.74
CA GLN A 206 9.56 25.92 24.87
C GLN A 206 10.19 24.54 24.97
N PHE A 207 11.09 24.23 24.03
CA PHE A 207 11.69 22.91 23.94
C PHE A 207 13.09 23.05 23.36
N HIS A 208 14.03 22.36 24.00
CA HIS A 208 15.39 22.28 23.50
C HIS A 208 15.70 20.82 23.14
N GLY A 209 16.08 20.61 21.89
CA GLY A 209 16.50 19.30 21.40
C GLY A 209 17.54 19.42 20.30
N VAL A 210 18.35 18.40 20.16
CA VAL A 210 19.37 18.30 19.10
C VAL A 210 19.00 17.14 18.20
N TYR A 211 18.86 17.42 16.89
CA TYR A 211 18.65 16.44 15.84
C TYR A 211 19.92 16.29 14.99
N LEU A 212 20.25 15.07 14.66
CA LEU A 212 21.34 14.74 13.76
C LEU A 212 20.77 14.05 12.53
N HIS A 213 21.09 14.55 11.35
CA HIS A 213 20.63 14.02 10.09
C HIS A 213 21.79 13.64 9.19
N GLY A 214 21.73 12.47 8.57
CA GLY A 214 22.61 12.12 7.45
C GLY A 214 21.95 12.55 6.13
N ILE A 215 22.73 13.19 5.26
CA ILE A 215 22.31 13.58 3.91
C ILE A 215 23.20 12.82 2.92
N LEU A 216 22.59 12.24 1.89
CA LEU A 216 23.31 11.58 0.81
C LEU A 216 23.43 12.51 -0.40
N ASP A 217 24.67 12.73 -0.88
CA ASP A 217 25.00 13.50 -2.09
C ASP A 217 24.27 14.85 -2.22
N GLY A 218 24.01 15.51 -1.08
CA GLY A 218 23.33 16.81 -1.04
C GLY A 218 21.81 16.76 -1.17
N VAL A 219 21.21 15.60 -1.32
CA VAL A 219 19.76 15.42 -1.38
C VAL A 219 19.25 15.05 0.02
N GLY A 220 18.43 15.93 0.59
CA GLY A 220 17.88 15.73 1.94
C GLY A 220 16.94 14.54 2.00
N THR A 221 17.32 13.50 2.73
CA THR A 221 16.43 12.48 3.24
C THR A 221 16.48 12.49 4.75
N ASP A 222 15.35 12.48 5.42
CA ASP A 222 15.23 12.66 6.88
C ASP A 222 15.69 11.46 7.73
N TYR A 223 16.54 10.56 7.21
CA TYR A 223 16.94 9.32 7.89
C TYR A 223 18.44 9.28 8.18
N THR A 224 18.79 9.44 9.46
CA THR A 224 20.16 9.55 9.98
C THR A 224 20.99 8.26 10.01
N TYR A 225 20.34 7.09 10.03
CA TYR A 225 21.02 5.84 10.40
C TYR A 225 21.64 5.09 9.25
N GLU A 226 21.37 5.55 8.03
CA GLU A 226 21.73 4.77 6.83
C GLU A 226 23.17 5.03 6.40
N TYR A 227 23.68 6.22 6.66
CA TYR A 227 24.90 6.70 6.03
C TYR A 227 26.10 6.81 6.97
N GLY A 228 25.85 6.86 8.27
CA GLY A 228 26.91 6.98 9.27
C GLY A 228 26.40 6.86 10.69
N THR A 229 27.35 6.73 11.61
CA THR A 229 27.13 6.66 13.05
C THR A 229 27.83 7.81 13.75
N PHE A 230 27.38 8.17 14.93
CA PHE A 230 27.98 9.19 15.79
C PHE A 230 27.66 8.94 17.26
N ASP A 231 28.50 9.46 18.13
CA ASP A 231 28.28 9.42 19.57
C ASP A 231 27.79 10.77 20.08
N ILE A 232 26.75 10.78 20.93
CA ILE A 232 26.28 11.98 21.61
C ILE A 232 26.50 11.85 23.12
N TYR A 233 27.09 12.88 23.70
CA TYR A 233 27.28 13.06 25.13
C TYR A 233 26.49 14.28 25.59
N VAL A 234 25.81 14.15 26.74
CA VAL A 234 25.19 15.26 27.45
C VAL A 234 25.86 15.34 28.82
N ASN A 235 26.50 16.48 29.14
CA ASN A 235 27.25 16.69 30.38
C ASN A 235 28.31 15.58 30.62
N ASN A 236 29.02 15.19 29.55
CA ASN A 236 30.00 14.10 29.50
C ASN A 236 29.43 12.69 29.75
N VAL A 237 28.11 12.53 29.81
CA VAL A 237 27.45 11.21 29.89
C VAL A 237 27.02 10.80 28.50
N LYS A 238 27.50 9.65 28.03
CA LYS A 238 27.13 9.12 26.72
C LYS A 238 25.63 8.76 26.73
N LYS A 239 24.83 9.38 25.86
CA LYS A 239 23.39 9.20 25.76
C LYS A 239 22.98 8.31 24.60
N LEU A 240 23.75 8.33 23.50
CA LEU A 240 23.50 7.51 22.33
C LEU A 240 24.77 6.80 21.93
N ASN A 241 24.70 5.49 21.73
CA ASN A 241 25.75 4.63 21.18
C ASN A 241 25.36 4.32 19.74
N ASP A 242 26.21 4.60 18.78
CA ASP A 242 26.25 3.99 17.43
C ASP A 242 24.93 3.69 16.72
N THR A 243 23.77 3.96 17.32
CA THR A 243 22.47 3.52 16.79
C THR A 243 21.34 4.48 17.12
N ASP A 244 20.49 4.60 16.21
CA ASP A 244 19.02 4.57 16.20
C ASP A 244 18.23 5.87 16.27
N SER A 245 18.58 6.90 16.95
CA SER A 245 17.84 8.16 16.81
C SER A 245 18.74 9.33 17.09
N GLY A 246 19.23 9.98 16.07
CA GLY A 246 20.01 11.19 16.19
C GLY A 246 19.29 12.34 16.90
N TYR A 247 18.54 12.01 17.96
CA TYR A 247 17.69 12.95 18.68
C TYR A 247 17.93 12.89 20.19
N VAL A 248 18.23 14.03 20.77
CA VAL A 248 18.28 14.21 22.23
C VAL A 248 17.31 15.30 22.61
N GLU A 249 16.38 14.97 23.49
CA GLU A 249 15.34 15.87 23.98
C GLU A 249 15.50 16.18 25.47
N ASN A 250 14.65 17.06 25.95
CA ASN A 250 14.61 17.48 27.37
C ASN A 250 15.91 18.10 27.87
N LEU A 251 16.59 18.83 26.99
CA LEU A 251 17.79 19.59 27.34
C LEU A 251 17.40 20.87 28.05
N THR A 252 18.20 21.23 29.06
CA THR A 252 18.02 22.42 29.87
C THR A 252 19.15 23.40 29.65
N GLU A 253 18.92 24.66 30.00
CA GLU A 253 19.95 25.70 29.98
C GLU A 253 21.17 25.25 30.78
N GLY A 254 22.37 25.43 30.20
CA GLY A 254 23.62 25.03 30.77
C GLY A 254 24.08 23.61 30.41
N ASP A 255 23.20 22.76 29.81
CA ASP A 255 23.64 21.45 29.36
C ASP A 255 24.68 21.56 28.25
N THR A 256 25.76 20.79 28.38
CA THR A 256 26.80 20.69 27.37
C THR A 256 26.54 19.46 26.50
N ILE A 257 26.41 19.67 25.22
CA ILE A 257 26.25 18.60 24.23
C ILE A 257 27.57 18.45 23.47
N LYS A 258 28.06 17.22 23.39
CA LYS A 258 29.20 16.87 22.53
C LYS A 258 28.81 15.77 21.56
N ILE A 259 28.96 16.04 20.26
CA ILE A 259 28.79 15.08 19.17
C ILE A 259 30.20 14.75 18.66
N ASN A 260 30.58 13.50 18.68
CA ASN A 260 31.88 13.08 18.19
C ASN A 260 31.79 11.68 17.56
N ASP A 261 32.93 11.17 17.13
CA ASP A 261 33.06 9.84 16.53
C ASP A 261 32.17 9.63 15.29
N ILE A 262 32.04 10.70 14.46
CA ILE A 262 31.28 10.67 13.22
C ILE A 262 31.95 9.70 12.26
N LYS A 263 31.36 8.53 12.07
CA LYS A 263 31.89 7.45 11.23
C LYS A 263 30.93 7.16 10.08
N PRO A 264 31.40 7.08 8.83
CA PRO A 264 30.56 6.62 7.73
C PRO A 264 30.22 5.13 7.93
N SER A 265 29.00 4.75 7.57
CA SER A 265 28.62 3.35 7.40
C SER A 265 29.38 2.73 6.24
N SER A 266 29.49 1.40 6.23
CA SER A 266 30.14 0.69 5.11
C SER A 266 29.52 1.10 3.77
N GLY A 267 30.36 1.46 2.80
CA GLY A 267 29.92 1.95 1.48
C GLY A 267 29.66 3.46 1.40
N PHE A 268 29.98 4.21 2.44
CA PHE A 268 29.84 5.67 2.43
C PHE A 268 31.13 6.37 2.81
N GLU A 269 31.31 7.57 2.30
CA GLU A 269 32.36 8.51 2.71
C GLU A 269 31.69 9.69 3.42
N TYR A 270 32.20 10.04 4.58
CA TYR A 270 31.77 11.26 5.26
C TYR A 270 32.44 12.47 4.58
N LEU A 271 31.65 13.41 4.08
CA LEU A 271 32.11 14.61 3.39
C LEU A 271 32.26 15.84 4.30
N GLY A 272 31.63 15.83 5.47
CA GLY A 272 31.61 16.94 6.39
C GLY A 272 30.20 17.40 6.77
N LEU A 273 30.13 18.51 7.52
CA LEU A 273 28.86 19.12 7.89
C LEU A 273 28.23 19.77 6.63
N ALA A 274 26.95 19.48 6.38
CA ALA A 274 26.19 20.03 5.26
C ALA A 274 25.37 21.27 5.64
N SER A 275 25.11 21.48 6.94
CA SER A 275 24.50 22.71 7.46
C SER A 275 25.57 23.79 7.66
N ASP A 276 25.12 25.05 7.68
CA ASP A 276 25.98 26.14 8.13
C ASP A 276 26.45 25.90 9.57
N GLU A 277 27.66 26.38 9.88
CA GLU A 277 28.19 26.33 11.25
C GLU A 277 27.40 27.33 12.12
N PHE A 278 26.83 26.85 13.21
CA PHE A 278 26.15 27.73 14.16
C PHE A 278 27.15 28.52 15.00
N PRO A 279 26.97 29.84 15.20
CA PRO A 279 27.93 30.70 15.91
C PRO A 279 28.09 30.35 17.40
N PHE A 280 27.15 29.59 17.97
CA PHE A 280 27.17 29.16 19.37
C PHE A 280 27.76 27.75 19.54
N CYS A 281 28.29 27.14 18.49
CA CYS A 281 28.93 25.83 18.53
C CYS A 281 30.44 25.94 18.36
N THR A 282 31.19 25.03 19.00
CA THR A 282 32.60 24.83 18.74
C THR A 282 32.78 23.59 17.88
N TYR A 283 33.58 23.72 16.81
CA TYR A 283 33.81 22.66 15.83
C TYR A 283 35.26 22.23 15.86
N GLU A 284 35.51 20.93 16.06
CA GLU A 284 36.84 20.32 15.82
C GLU A 284 36.84 19.78 14.38
N LYS A 285 37.92 20.08 13.64
CA LYS A 285 38.08 19.69 12.24
C LYS A 285 39.32 18.82 12.06
N ASP A 286 39.27 17.86 11.15
CA ASP A 286 40.40 17.04 10.74
C ASP A 286 41.39 17.86 9.87
N SER A 287 42.47 17.20 9.43
CA SER A 287 43.48 17.80 8.54
C SER A 287 42.95 18.26 7.19
N ASN A 288 41.77 17.77 6.78
CA ASN A 288 41.11 18.10 5.53
C ASN A 288 39.99 19.16 5.72
N GLY A 289 39.86 19.71 6.93
CA GLY A 289 38.87 20.70 7.28
C GLY A 289 37.45 20.13 7.50
N LYS A 290 37.28 18.80 7.56
CA LYS A 290 35.99 18.17 7.85
C LYS A 290 35.71 18.23 9.35
N VAL A 291 34.48 18.58 9.73
CA VAL A 291 34.02 18.60 11.12
C VAL A 291 33.96 17.17 11.65
N VAL A 292 34.74 16.88 12.69
CA VAL A 292 34.82 15.56 13.34
C VAL A 292 34.21 15.55 14.75
N SER A 293 34.02 16.72 15.33
CA SER A 293 33.36 16.90 16.62
C SER A 293 32.65 18.25 16.68
N ILE A 294 31.53 18.29 17.39
CA ILE A 294 30.75 19.51 17.64
C ILE A 294 30.45 19.57 19.11
N THR A 295 30.75 20.72 19.75
CA THR A 295 30.39 20.98 21.13
C THR A 295 29.54 22.24 21.21
N LEU A 296 28.44 22.18 21.94
CA LEU A 296 27.55 23.31 22.21
C LEU A 296 27.09 23.29 23.68
N ILE A 297 26.76 24.46 24.18
CA ILE A 297 26.19 24.64 25.51
C ILE A 297 24.80 25.25 25.29
N ILE A 298 23.77 24.61 25.81
CA ILE A 298 22.39 25.08 25.66
C ILE A 298 22.21 26.42 26.35
N SER A 299 21.75 27.41 25.62
CA SER A 299 21.41 28.74 26.14
C SER A 299 20.02 29.15 25.75
N PRO A 300 19.37 30.10 26.47
CA PRO A 300 18.01 30.55 26.19
C PRO A 300 17.81 31.21 24.81
N GLU A 301 18.91 31.69 24.22
CA GLU A 301 18.92 32.38 22.92
C GLU A 301 18.96 31.40 21.74
N MET A 302 19.16 30.10 22.02
CA MET A 302 19.25 29.08 20.98
C MET A 302 17.89 28.70 20.43
N PRO A 303 17.81 28.25 19.16
CA PRO A 303 16.60 27.63 18.63
C PRO A 303 16.15 26.46 19.50
N ALA A 304 14.84 26.26 19.65
CA ALA A 304 14.28 25.13 20.39
C ALA A 304 14.77 23.77 19.84
N ILE A 305 15.00 23.73 18.53
CA ILE A 305 15.51 22.56 17.82
C ILE A 305 16.76 22.99 17.06
N ILE A 306 17.86 22.30 17.31
CA ILE A 306 19.11 22.45 16.59
C ILE A 306 19.29 21.19 15.74
N SER A 307 19.40 21.37 14.43
CA SER A 307 19.59 20.24 13.50
C SER A 307 20.96 20.33 12.84
N PHE A 308 21.76 19.31 13.04
CA PHE A 308 23.02 19.14 12.30
C PHE A 308 22.80 18.16 11.16
N ARG A 309 23.23 18.56 9.97
CA ARG A 309 23.15 17.73 8.77
C ARG A 309 24.57 17.33 8.36
N PHE A 310 24.83 16.03 8.40
CA PHE A 310 26.10 15.44 8.01
C PHE A 310 26.01 14.93 6.58
N ASN A 311 26.88 15.40 5.71
CA ASN A 311 26.89 15.02 4.31
C ASN A 311 27.73 13.76 4.10
N PHE A 312 27.12 12.76 3.52
CA PHE A 312 27.77 11.52 3.13
C PHE A 312 27.69 11.39 1.61
N LYS A 313 28.72 10.82 1.03
CA LYS A 313 28.75 10.42 -0.37
C LYS A 313 28.66 8.91 -0.43
N SER A 314 27.79 8.38 -1.26
CA SER A 314 27.88 6.97 -1.61
C SER A 314 29.22 6.74 -2.31
N LEU A 315 30.04 5.86 -1.78
CA LEU A 315 31.23 5.37 -2.48
C LEU A 315 30.86 4.49 -3.68
N MET A 316 29.55 4.32 -3.87
CA MET A 316 28.96 3.47 -4.89
C MET A 316 28.53 4.25 -6.14
N PRO A 317 29.35 4.31 -7.19
CA PRO A 317 28.81 4.55 -8.52
C PRO A 317 27.81 3.47 -8.96
N ILE A 318 27.69 2.34 -8.23
CA ILE A 318 26.76 1.27 -8.55
C ILE A 318 25.30 1.77 -8.57
N ASN A 319 24.88 2.67 -7.69
CA ASN A 319 23.52 3.22 -7.72
C ASN A 319 23.26 4.04 -8.99
N ILE A 320 24.24 4.74 -9.51
CA ILE A 320 24.15 5.47 -10.78
C ILE A 320 24.00 4.45 -11.93
N LEU A 321 24.76 3.37 -11.89
CA LEU A 321 24.71 2.31 -12.88
C LEU A 321 23.40 1.52 -12.80
N LEU A 322 22.92 1.23 -11.58
CA LEU A 322 21.68 0.49 -11.33
C LEU A 322 20.43 1.29 -11.67
N ASN A 323 20.48 2.62 -11.62
CA ASN A 323 19.35 3.53 -11.93
C ASN A 323 19.36 4.01 -13.40
N ASN A 324 20.13 3.39 -14.28
CA ASN A 324 20.10 3.68 -15.69
C ASN A 324 18.79 3.16 -16.31
N ASN A 325 17.94 4.05 -16.80
CA ASN A 325 16.63 3.70 -17.38
C ASN A 325 16.66 2.73 -18.55
N ASN A 326 17.81 2.55 -19.18
CA ASN A 326 18.02 1.61 -20.30
C ASN A 326 18.55 0.25 -19.81
N LEU A 327 18.78 0.07 -18.52
CA LEU A 327 19.31 -1.16 -17.98
C LEU A 327 18.26 -2.26 -18.02
N THR A 328 18.54 -3.32 -18.76
CA THR A 328 17.66 -4.49 -18.85
C THR A 328 18.08 -5.61 -17.93
N LYS A 329 19.38 -5.75 -17.66
CA LYS A 329 19.89 -6.84 -16.85
C LYS A 329 21.08 -6.45 -15.99
N VAL A 330 21.13 -7.02 -14.78
CA VAL A 330 22.32 -7.01 -13.91
C VAL A 330 22.80 -8.45 -13.75
N ILE A 331 24.08 -8.68 -13.98
CA ILE A 331 24.74 -9.99 -13.87
C ILE A 331 25.91 -9.84 -12.90
N VAL A 332 25.92 -10.67 -11.87
CA VAL A 332 27.12 -10.86 -11.07
C VAL A 332 27.81 -12.13 -11.57
N ASP A 333 28.90 -11.92 -12.29
CA ASP A 333 29.64 -13.02 -12.92
C ASP A 333 30.38 -13.88 -11.87
N SER A 334 30.37 -15.19 -12.07
CA SER A 334 31.10 -16.15 -11.21
C SER A 334 32.61 -16.09 -11.43
N ASP A 335 33.02 -15.60 -12.59
CA ASP A 335 34.41 -15.56 -13.03
C ASP A 335 34.73 -14.25 -13.76
N LYS A 336 36.03 -13.95 -13.82
CA LYS A 336 36.53 -12.83 -14.59
C LYS A 336 36.24 -13.04 -16.09
N PRO A 337 35.81 -11.99 -16.84
CA PRO A 337 35.59 -12.09 -18.26
C PRO A 337 36.82 -12.60 -19.01
N SER A 338 36.63 -13.57 -19.86
CA SER A 338 37.70 -14.19 -20.66
C SER A 338 38.25 -13.27 -21.77
N LYS A 339 37.51 -12.23 -22.12
CA LYS A 339 37.88 -11.22 -23.12
C LYS A 339 38.25 -9.91 -22.40
N SER A 340 39.15 -9.13 -23.04
CA SER A 340 39.41 -7.76 -22.58
C SER A 340 38.11 -6.93 -22.72
N VAL A 341 37.59 -6.49 -21.60
CA VAL A 341 36.39 -5.62 -21.50
C VAL A 341 36.81 -4.24 -21.06
N LYS A 342 36.08 -3.21 -21.51
CA LYS A 342 36.29 -1.85 -21.04
C LYS A 342 35.61 -1.70 -19.67
N SER A 343 36.43 -1.60 -18.63
CA SER A 343 35.92 -1.32 -17.28
C SER A 343 35.21 0.02 -17.23
N LEU A 344 34.07 0.06 -16.49
CA LEU A 344 33.38 1.28 -16.11
C LEU A 344 33.92 1.85 -14.79
N GLY A 345 34.66 1.04 -14.01
CA GLY A 345 35.29 1.42 -12.75
C GLY A 345 35.24 0.31 -11.71
N THR A 346 36.00 0.50 -10.65
CA THR A 346 36.04 -0.41 -9.50
C THR A 346 34.95 -0.05 -8.49
N LEU A 347 34.25 -1.06 -8.00
CA LEU A 347 33.19 -0.92 -7.01
C LEU A 347 33.71 -1.29 -5.62
N ASP A 348 33.88 -0.29 -4.75
CA ASP A 348 34.45 -0.49 -3.39
C ASP A 348 33.42 -0.94 -2.34
N VAL A 349 32.19 -1.17 -2.78
CA VAL A 349 31.07 -1.59 -1.90
C VAL A 349 31.16 -3.04 -1.47
N PHE A 350 31.79 -3.89 -2.27
CA PHE A 350 31.89 -5.31 -2.00
C PHE A 350 33.12 -5.64 -1.16
N ASP A 351 33.05 -6.72 -0.36
CA ASP A 351 34.16 -7.24 0.43
C ASP A 351 35.28 -7.88 -0.43
N SER A 352 35.24 -7.66 -1.73
CA SER A 352 36.24 -8.10 -2.72
C SER A 352 36.50 -6.95 -3.69
N ARG A 353 37.68 -6.93 -4.29
CA ARG A 353 37.97 -5.96 -5.35
C ARG A 353 37.15 -6.30 -6.58
N VAL A 354 36.14 -5.51 -6.83
CA VAL A 354 35.11 -5.74 -7.84
C VAL A 354 35.19 -4.68 -8.91
N ASP A 355 35.09 -5.08 -10.15
CA ASP A 355 35.02 -4.20 -11.31
C ASP A 355 33.73 -4.48 -12.08
N CYS A 356 33.33 -3.56 -12.94
CA CYS A 356 32.14 -3.72 -13.76
C CYS A 356 32.34 -3.25 -15.20
N TYR A 357 31.56 -3.79 -16.11
CA TYR A 357 31.48 -3.37 -17.49
C TYR A 357 30.06 -3.44 -18.02
N SER A 358 29.79 -2.76 -19.13
CA SER A 358 28.48 -2.84 -19.80
C SER A 358 28.64 -3.61 -21.14
N ASP A 359 27.68 -4.49 -21.39
CA ASP A 359 27.48 -5.12 -22.70
C ASP A 359 26.06 -4.79 -23.19
N GLY A 360 25.97 -3.79 -24.06
CA GLY A 360 24.69 -3.21 -24.45
C GLY A 360 23.96 -2.57 -23.25
N ASN A 361 22.78 -3.11 -22.92
CA ASN A 361 21.96 -2.68 -21.77
C ASN A 361 22.12 -3.61 -20.56
N GLU A 362 23.14 -4.47 -20.55
CA GLU A 362 23.45 -5.34 -19.43
C GLU A 362 24.64 -4.78 -18.62
N LEU A 363 24.53 -4.81 -17.30
CA LEU A 363 25.61 -4.47 -16.36
C LEU A 363 26.20 -5.75 -15.81
N HIS A 364 27.48 -5.96 -16.04
CA HIS A 364 28.27 -7.07 -15.52
C HIS A 364 29.13 -6.60 -14.36
N ILE A 365 29.12 -7.37 -13.26
CA ILE A 365 29.89 -7.12 -12.03
C ILE A 365 30.72 -8.37 -11.76
N TYR A 366 32.02 -8.24 -11.59
CA TYR A 366 32.91 -9.38 -11.42
C TYR A 366 34.06 -9.09 -10.42
N ASN A 367 34.56 -10.15 -9.79
CA ASN A 367 35.74 -10.08 -8.95
C ASN A 367 37.01 -10.06 -9.83
N VAL A 368 37.83 -8.99 -9.74
CA VAL A 368 39.04 -8.84 -10.55
C VAL A 368 40.09 -9.93 -10.29
N ASN A 369 40.03 -10.59 -9.14
CA ASN A 369 40.89 -11.69 -8.79
C ASN A 369 40.32 -13.07 -9.18
N GLY A 370 39.13 -13.09 -9.83
CA GLY A 370 38.41 -14.31 -10.15
C GLY A 370 37.58 -14.86 -8.98
N GLY A 371 36.68 -15.78 -9.32
CA GLY A 371 35.72 -16.36 -8.37
C GLY A 371 34.54 -15.40 -8.03
N LYS A 372 33.73 -15.81 -7.09
CA LYS A 372 32.52 -15.06 -6.71
C LYS A 372 32.82 -13.69 -6.16
N VAL A 373 31.93 -12.76 -6.41
CA VAL A 373 31.89 -11.44 -5.77
C VAL A 373 31.38 -11.60 -4.35
N LYS A 374 32.12 -11.16 -3.36
CA LYS A 374 31.69 -11.21 -1.95
C LYS A 374 30.85 -9.99 -1.60
N ALA A 375 29.60 -10.24 -1.18
CA ALA A 375 28.73 -9.20 -0.66
C ALA A 375 29.22 -8.73 0.72
N PRO A 376 29.09 -7.45 1.06
CA PRO A 376 29.42 -6.96 2.40
C PRO A 376 28.50 -7.61 3.45
N GLN A 377 28.99 -7.76 4.66
CA GLN A 377 28.19 -8.29 5.78
C GLN A 377 26.89 -7.49 5.97
N ASN A 378 26.97 -6.17 5.85
CA ASN A 378 25.80 -5.29 5.79
C ASN A 378 25.51 -4.94 4.34
N SER A 379 24.62 -5.73 3.72
CA SER A 379 24.15 -5.56 2.33
C SER A 379 22.82 -4.81 2.24
N LYS A 380 22.51 -4.00 3.27
CA LYS A 380 21.30 -3.17 3.28
C LYS A 380 21.25 -2.30 2.03
N LYS A 381 20.12 -2.33 1.31
CA LYS A 381 19.88 -1.55 0.08
C LYS A 381 20.85 -1.80 -1.08
N LEU A 382 21.63 -2.88 -1.10
CA LEU A 382 22.72 -3.09 -2.08
C LEU A 382 22.24 -2.95 -3.54
N PHE A 383 21.05 -3.41 -3.86
CA PHE A 383 20.43 -3.30 -5.20
C PHE A 383 19.12 -2.50 -5.16
N ALA A 384 18.86 -1.74 -4.11
CA ALA A 384 17.61 -1.01 -3.98
C ALA A 384 17.40 -0.02 -5.14
N SER A 385 16.14 0.10 -5.59
CA SER A 385 15.74 0.98 -6.70
C SER A 385 16.41 0.67 -8.03
N CYS A 386 16.98 -0.53 -8.21
CA CYS A 386 17.52 -0.95 -9.49
C CYS A 386 16.43 -1.00 -10.57
N THR A 387 16.75 -0.43 -11.74
CA THR A 387 15.81 -0.34 -12.86
C THR A 387 15.87 -1.51 -13.83
N ALA A 388 16.79 -2.49 -13.59
CA ALA A 388 16.90 -3.68 -14.42
C ALA A 388 15.62 -4.54 -14.36
N GLU A 389 15.29 -5.14 -15.50
CA GLU A 389 14.16 -6.05 -15.60
C GLU A 389 14.48 -7.45 -15.05
N TYR A 390 15.76 -7.82 -15.08
CA TYR A 390 16.23 -9.12 -14.59
C TYR A 390 17.57 -8.99 -13.85
N MET A 391 17.74 -9.74 -12.77
CA MET A 391 19.01 -9.84 -12.03
C MET A 391 19.46 -11.31 -11.95
N ASP A 392 20.65 -11.61 -12.49
CA ASP A 392 21.35 -12.88 -12.28
C ASP A 392 22.45 -12.66 -11.24
N LEU A 393 22.18 -13.08 -10.02
CA LEU A 393 23.06 -12.88 -8.88
C LEU A 393 23.73 -14.18 -8.39
N LYS A 394 23.79 -15.21 -9.22
CA LYS A 394 24.45 -16.50 -8.88
C LYS A 394 25.92 -16.35 -8.53
N GLY A 395 26.59 -15.39 -9.15
CA GLY A 395 28.00 -15.08 -8.88
C GLY A 395 28.24 -14.31 -7.59
N LEU A 396 27.19 -13.89 -6.87
CA LEU A 396 27.30 -13.20 -5.59
C LEU A 396 27.41 -14.20 -4.42
N ASP A 397 28.45 -14.07 -3.62
CA ASP A 397 28.59 -14.80 -2.36
C ASP A 397 28.04 -13.98 -1.21
N VAL A 398 26.88 -14.42 -0.68
CA VAL A 398 26.18 -13.79 0.44
C VAL A 398 26.38 -14.55 1.76
N SER A 399 27.32 -15.48 1.82
CA SER A 399 27.49 -16.37 2.99
C SER A 399 27.86 -15.63 4.28
N SER A 400 28.45 -14.43 4.17
CA SER A 400 28.77 -13.55 5.29
C SER A 400 27.69 -12.52 5.62
N VAL A 401 26.66 -12.37 4.76
CA VAL A 401 25.63 -11.34 4.92
C VAL A 401 24.77 -11.64 6.15
N THR A 402 24.73 -10.67 7.06
CA THR A 402 23.85 -10.70 8.23
C THR A 402 22.65 -9.76 8.07
N ASN A 403 22.85 -8.63 7.38
CA ASN A 403 21.80 -7.63 7.14
C ASN A 403 21.56 -7.44 5.64
N ALA A 404 20.37 -7.85 5.19
CA ALA A 404 19.89 -7.66 3.82
C ALA A 404 18.61 -6.77 3.78
N ASN A 405 18.41 -5.91 4.80
CA ASN A 405 17.26 -5.03 4.86
C ASN A 405 17.17 -4.19 3.58
N GLN A 406 15.98 -4.17 2.95
CA GLN A 406 15.70 -3.39 1.75
C GLN A 406 16.63 -3.68 0.55
N MET A 407 17.30 -4.85 0.53
CA MET A 407 18.34 -5.13 -0.47
C MET A 407 17.85 -4.97 -1.92
N PHE A 408 16.58 -5.30 -2.20
CA PHE A 408 15.94 -5.14 -3.50
C PHE A 408 14.75 -4.18 -3.45
N ALA A 409 14.61 -3.39 -2.38
CA ALA A 409 13.46 -2.51 -2.24
C ALA A 409 13.32 -1.56 -3.45
N ASN A 410 12.08 -1.35 -3.90
CA ASN A 410 11.73 -0.46 -5.02
C ASN A 410 12.38 -0.84 -6.38
N CYS A 411 12.76 -2.11 -6.59
CA CYS A 411 13.11 -2.60 -7.92
C CYS A 411 11.86 -2.75 -8.79
N THR A 412 11.24 -1.63 -9.15
CA THR A 412 9.89 -1.59 -9.73
C THR A 412 9.76 -2.22 -11.11
N LYS A 413 10.86 -2.30 -11.86
CA LYS A 413 10.88 -2.95 -13.19
C LYS A 413 11.29 -4.42 -13.14
N MET A 414 11.84 -4.90 -12.03
CA MET A 414 12.35 -6.25 -11.90
C MET A 414 11.23 -7.28 -12.07
N THR A 415 11.30 -8.10 -13.11
CA THR A 415 10.37 -9.18 -13.42
C THR A 415 10.90 -10.55 -13.00
N GLY A 416 12.24 -10.69 -12.86
CA GLY A 416 12.90 -11.92 -12.46
C GLY A 416 14.20 -11.68 -11.68
N LEU A 417 14.50 -12.61 -10.77
CA LEU A 417 15.68 -12.59 -9.91
C LEU A 417 16.19 -14.01 -9.72
N ASP A 418 17.47 -14.24 -10.02
CA ASP A 418 18.12 -15.52 -9.78
C ASP A 418 19.09 -15.42 -8.60
N VAL A 419 18.69 -16.02 -7.49
CA VAL A 419 19.43 -16.13 -6.23
C VAL A 419 19.55 -17.60 -5.78
N SER A 420 19.45 -18.52 -6.75
CA SER A 420 19.36 -19.97 -6.51
C SER A 420 20.59 -20.56 -5.77
N ASN A 421 21.76 -19.91 -5.91
CA ASN A 421 23.02 -20.36 -5.31
C ASN A 421 23.36 -19.67 -3.99
N TRP A 422 22.44 -18.90 -3.40
CA TRP A 422 22.72 -18.13 -2.20
C TRP A 422 22.76 -19.00 -0.95
N ASN A 423 23.81 -18.84 -0.16
CA ASN A 423 23.89 -19.36 1.20
C ASN A 423 23.53 -18.26 2.19
N THR A 424 22.31 -18.29 2.72
CA THR A 424 21.79 -17.27 3.64
C THR A 424 21.89 -17.67 5.11
N SER A 425 22.75 -18.63 5.47
CA SER A 425 22.85 -19.18 6.83
C SER A 425 23.32 -18.17 7.90
N SER A 426 23.91 -17.04 7.49
CA SER A 426 24.32 -15.95 8.38
C SER A 426 23.23 -14.88 8.54
N LEU A 427 22.17 -14.90 7.75
CA LEU A 427 21.17 -13.83 7.67
C LEU A 427 20.36 -13.70 8.97
N THR A 428 20.33 -12.50 9.54
CA THR A 428 19.55 -12.13 10.73
C THR A 428 18.50 -11.07 10.45
N ASP A 429 18.74 -10.21 9.46
CA ASP A 429 17.91 -9.06 9.13
C ASP A 429 17.55 -9.05 7.65
N MET A 430 16.25 -9.07 7.33
CA MET A 430 15.74 -9.02 5.97
C MET A 430 14.43 -8.21 5.84
N ILE A 431 14.26 -7.21 6.72
CA ILE A 431 13.11 -6.30 6.69
C ILE A 431 13.00 -5.65 5.31
N SER A 432 11.80 -5.65 4.74
CA SER A 432 11.50 -4.95 3.48
C SER A 432 12.38 -5.39 2.28
N ILE A 433 12.94 -6.59 2.28
CA ILE A 433 13.94 -6.98 1.27
C ILE A 433 13.42 -6.87 -0.16
N PHE A 434 12.13 -7.16 -0.41
CA PHE A 434 11.46 -7.02 -1.71
C PHE A 434 10.36 -5.97 -1.72
N ASP A 435 10.36 -5.04 -0.76
CA ASP A 435 9.37 -3.97 -0.67
C ASP A 435 9.29 -3.18 -1.97
N GLY A 436 8.09 -3.05 -2.56
CA GLY A 436 7.88 -2.27 -3.77
C GLY A 436 8.41 -2.89 -5.08
N CYS A 437 8.73 -4.19 -5.11
CA CYS A 437 9.07 -4.89 -6.35
C CYS A 437 7.81 -5.17 -7.18
N THR A 438 7.21 -4.11 -7.71
CA THR A 438 5.86 -4.14 -8.29
C THR A 438 5.72 -5.00 -9.54
N SER A 439 6.77 -5.21 -10.32
CA SER A 439 6.75 -6.01 -11.55
C SER A 439 7.14 -7.48 -11.37
N LEU A 440 7.62 -7.87 -10.18
CA LEU A 440 8.07 -9.22 -9.89
C LEU A 440 6.91 -10.21 -9.98
N LYS A 441 7.06 -11.26 -10.80
CA LYS A 441 6.00 -12.25 -11.07
C LYS A 441 6.20 -13.55 -10.31
N GLU A 442 7.43 -14.03 -10.27
CA GLU A 442 7.77 -15.32 -9.68
C GLU A 442 9.02 -15.17 -8.82
N LEU A 443 9.05 -15.88 -7.69
CA LEU A 443 10.19 -15.89 -6.80
C LEU A 443 10.30 -17.25 -6.08
N ASP A 444 11.44 -17.92 -6.23
CA ASP A 444 11.75 -19.16 -5.54
C ASP A 444 12.87 -18.93 -4.51
N LEU A 445 12.50 -18.98 -3.24
CA LEU A 445 13.40 -18.77 -2.10
C LEU A 445 13.41 -19.97 -1.14
N ASN A 446 12.93 -21.14 -1.57
CA ASN A 446 12.87 -22.33 -0.70
C ASN A 446 14.25 -22.74 -0.13
N ASN A 447 15.33 -22.43 -0.87
CA ASN A 447 16.69 -22.73 -0.43
C ASN A 447 17.25 -21.72 0.59
N TRP A 448 16.55 -20.63 0.89
CA TRP A 448 17.03 -19.65 1.87
C TRP A 448 16.90 -20.16 3.30
N ASN A 449 17.96 -20.03 4.06
CA ASN A 449 17.95 -20.28 5.51
C ASN A 449 17.61 -18.99 6.25
N VAL A 450 16.39 -18.91 6.76
CA VAL A 450 15.88 -17.75 7.52
C VAL A 450 15.77 -18.04 9.02
N SER A 451 16.37 -19.14 9.49
CA SER A 451 16.20 -19.63 10.87
C SER A 451 16.69 -18.68 11.97
N LYS A 452 17.53 -17.70 11.63
CA LYS A 452 18.02 -16.68 12.58
C LYS A 452 17.23 -15.36 12.51
N VAL A 453 16.35 -15.22 11.52
CA VAL A 453 15.59 -13.98 11.29
C VAL A 453 14.47 -13.87 12.33
N LYS A 454 14.29 -12.65 12.86
CA LYS A 454 13.26 -12.33 13.86
C LYS A 454 12.14 -11.46 13.35
N ASP A 455 12.33 -10.76 12.22
CA ASP A 455 11.35 -9.80 11.70
C ASP A 455 11.20 -9.92 10.18
N PHE A 456 9.96 -10.17 9.75
CA PHE A 456 9.54 -10.25 8.35
C PHE A 456 8.74 -9.01 7.92
N LYS A 457 8.87 -7.91 8.68
CA LYS A 457 8.15 -6.67 8.38
C LYS A 457 8.35 -6.27 6.91
N ARG A 458 7.20 -6.10 6.19
CA ARG A 458 7.14 -5.63 4.81
C ARG A 458 7.99 -6.44 3.81
N LEU A 459 8.21 -7.72 4.08
CA LEU A 459 9.14 -8.56 3.31
C LEU A 459 8.84 -8.55 1.80
N PHE A 460 7.56 -8.72 1.43
CA PHE A 460 7.05 -8.67 0.04
C PHE A 460 6.02 -7.55 -0.14
N TYR A 461 6.08 -6.52 0.69
CA TYR A 461 5.13 -5.41 0.62
C TYR A 461 5.05 -4.82 -0.78
N GLY A 462 3.83 -4.71 -1.33
CA GLY A 462 3.64 -4.08 -2.64
C GLY A 462 4.18 -4.86 -3.84
N CYS A 463 4.48 -6.15 -3.72
CA CYS A 463 4.79 -7.02 -4.85
C CYS A 463 3.52 -7.36 -5.63
N ARG A 464 2.94 -6.33 -6.26
CA ARG A 464 1.56 -6.36 -6.81
C ARG A 464 1.34 -7.37 -7.93
N ASN A 465 2.39 -7.71 -8.70
CA ASN A 465 2.32 -8.64 -9.82
C ASN A 465 2.81 -10.07 -9.47
N LEU A 466 3.18 -10.31 -8.20
CA LEU A 466 3.66 -11.60 -7.76
C LEU A 466 2.52 -12.64 -7.84
N THR A 467 2.74 -13.68 -8.64
CA THR A 467 1.79 -14.78 -8.87
C THR A 467 2.29 -16.11 -8.32
N THR A 468 3.61 -16.27 -8.19
CA THR A 468 4.24 -17.49 -7.69
C THR A 468 5.30 -17.14 -6.65
N LEU A 469 5.14 -17.67 -5.44
CA LEU A 469 6.10 -17.48 -4.35
C LEU A 469 6.35 -18.82 -3.67
N LYS A 470 7.61 -19.30 -3.67
CA LYS A 470 8.02 -20.53 -3.01
C LYS A 470 8.87 -20.23 -1.79
N ILE A 471 8.30 -20.47 -0.63
CA ILE A 471 8.88 -20.23 0.71
C ILE A 471 8.41 -21.29 1.73
N SER A 472 7.85 -22.42 1.24
CA SER A 472 7.25 -23.44 2.10
C SER A 472 8.24 -24.08 3.06
N ASP A 473 9.53 -24.15 2.70
CA ASP A 473 10.56 -24.81 3.48
C ASP A 473 11.26 -23.91 4.51
N TRP A 474 10.81 -22.68 4.64
CA TRP A 474 11.38 -21.72 5.58
C TRP A 474 11.14 -22.13 7.05
N ASN A 475 12.21 -22.17 7.83
CA ASN A 475 12.11 -22.27 9.28
C ASN A 475 11.90 -20.87 9.90
N VAL A 476 10.65 -20.57 10.21
CA VAL A 476 10.24 -19.26 10.78
C VAL A 476 10.06 -19.31 12.30
N SER A 477 10.55 -20.33 12.97
CA SER A 477 10.32 -20.55 14.42
C SER A 477 10.83 -19.42 15.32
N ASN A 478 11.77 -18.60 14.86
CA ASN A 478 12.30 -17.45 15.58
C ASN A 478 11.66 -16.12 15.18
N VAL A 479 10.79 -16.11 14.16
CA VAL A 479 10.17 -14.88 13.67
C VAL A 479 9.09 -14.40 14.64
N GLN A 480 9.24 -13.17 15.10
CA GLN A 480 8.35 -12.52 16.05
C GLN A 480 7.35 -11.57 15.34
N SER A 481 7.78 -10.92 14.27
CA SER A 481 6.97 -9.95 13.55
C SER A 481 6.73 -10.40 12.11
N PHE A 482 5.45 -10.52 11.75
CA PHE A 482 5.00 -10.75 10.38
C PHE A 482 4.22 -9.54 9.84
N VAL A 483 4.50 -8.34 10.38
CA VAL A 483 3.82 -7.10 10.04
C VAL A 483 3.93 -6.82 8.55
N ALA A 484 2.78 -6.74 7.86
CA ALA A 484 2.67 -6.41 6.45
C ALA A 484 3.53 -7.29 5.50
N THR A 485 3.81 -8.54 5.89
CA THR A 485 4.72 -9.44 5.14
C THR A 485 4.33 -9.59 3.68
N PHE A 486 3.04 -9.80 3.36
CA PHE A 486 2.49 -9.93 2.00
C PHE A 486 1.56 -8.79 1.62
N ASN A 487 1.56 -7.70 2.39
CA ASN A 487 0.64 -6.58 2.18
C ASN A 487 0.75 -6.07 0.74
N TYR A 488 -0.41 -5.88 0.06
CA TYR A 488 -0.52 -5.53 -1.36
C TYR A 488 0.16 -6.49 -2.35
N CYS A 489 0.36 -7.79 -2.02
CA CYS A 489 0.63 -8.83 -3.01
C CYS A 489 -0.66 -9.15 -3.80
N SER A 490 -1.17 -8.16 -4.53
CA SER A 490 -2.55 -8.13 -5.02
C SER A 490 -2.89 -9.27 -5.99
N LYS A 491 -1.91 -9.80 -6.73
CA LYS A 491 -2.12 -10.89 -7.71
C LYS A 491 -1.71 -12.27 -7.21
N LEU A 492 -1.22 -12.41 -5.96
CA LEU A 492 -0.82 -13.69 -5.38
C LEU A 492 -2.05 -14.57 -5.09
N PRO A 493 -2.27 -15.68 -5.81
CA PRO A 493 -3.47 -16.50 -5.62
C PRO A 493 -3.35 -17.47 -4.46
N TYR A 494 -2.13 -17.88 -4.12
CA TYR A 494 -1.81 -18.88 -3.13
C TYR A 494 -0.36 -18.72 -2.64
N VAL A 495 -0.13 -19.03 -1.38
CA VAL A 495 1.19 -19.22 -0.78
C VAL A 495 1.13 -20.37 0.21
N ASP A 496 2.08 -21.31 0.11
CA ASP A 496 2.14 -22.46 1.04
C ASP A 496 2.87 -22.07 2.32
N LEU A 497 2.12 -21.99 3.41
CA LEU A 497 2.59 -21.69 4.76
C LEU A 497 2.35 -22.86 5.73
N SER A 498 2.02 -24.03 5.21
CA SER A 498 1.59 -25.20 6.00
C SER A 498 2.68 -25.76 6.92
N LYS A 499 3.96 -25.49 6.61
CA LYS A 499 5.11 -25.92 7.41
C LYS A 499 5.61 -24.86 8.41
N TRP A 500 5.02 -23.65 8.40
CA TRP A 500 5.49 -22.56 9.23
C TRP A 500 5.19 -22.80 10.71
N ASN A 501 6.24 -22.80 11.53
CA ASN A 501 6.13 -22.80 12.98
C ASN A 501 6.09 -21.35 13.49
N THR A 502 4.92 -20.86 13.86
CA THR A 502 4.70 -19.48 14.29
C THR A 502 4.75 -19.28 15.81
N SER A 503 5.39 -20.22 16.55
CA SER A 503 5.37 -20.20 18.02
C SER A 503 5.99 -18.95 18.66
N SER A 504 6.87 -18.23 17.96
CA SER A 504 7.44 -16.96 18.42
C SER A 504 6.67 -15.73 17.94
N ALA A 505 5.67 -15.89 17.07
CA ALA A 505 4.94 -14.78 16.48
C ALA A 505 4.22 -13.94 17.54
N GLN A 506 4.36 -12.61 17.43
CA GLN A 506 3.74 -11.62 18.29
C GLN A 506 2.73 -10.75 17.53
N SER A 507 2.95 -10.51 16.22
CA SER A 507 2.07 -9.66 15.42
C SER A 507 1.92 -10.20 13.99
N PHE A 508 0.66 -10.27 13.55
CA PHE A 508 0.27 -10.52 12.15
C PHE A 508 -0.40 -9.27 11.53
N TYR A 509 -0.14 -8.08 12.09
CA TYR A 509 -0.73 -6.84 11.60
C TYR A 509 -0.58 -6.70 10.09
N ALA A 510 -1.71 -6.52 9.38
CA ALA A 510 -1.79 -6.30 7.93
C ALA A 510 -1.06 -7.35 7.07
N MET A 511 -0.87 -8.59 7.58
CA MET A 511 -0.02 -9.59 6.91
C MET A 511 -0.46 -9.91 5.48
N PHE A 512 -1.77 -10.01 5.22
CA PHE A 512 -2.36 -10.26 3.90
C PHE A 512 -3.24 -9.12 3.42
N ASP A 513 -3.14 -7.92 4.03
CA ASP A 513 -3.94 -6.78 3.62
C ASP A 513 -3.70 -6.44 2.15
N GLY A 514 -4.79 -6.28 1.37
CA GLY A 514 -4.72 -6.01 -0.07
C GLY A 514 -4.26 -7.20 -0.94
N CYS A 515 -4.21 -8.42 -0.40
CA CYS A 515 -3.98 -9.64 -1.18
C CYS A 515 -5.26 -10.06 -1.93
N ASN A 516 -5.69 -9.25 -2.90
CA ASN A 516 -7.00 -9.34 -3.52
C ASN A 516 -7.30 -10.69 -4.18
N TYR A 517 -6.28 -11.40 -4.68
CA TYR A 517 -6.42 -12.64 -5.43
C TYR A 517 -6.20 -13.91 -4.60
N ILE A 518 -5.71 -13.79 -3.37
CA ILE A 518 -5.56 -14.95 -2.51
C ILE A 518 -6.92 -15.60 -2.26
N ASN A 519 -7.03 -16.92 -2.52
CA ASN A 519 -8.31 -17.61 -2.48
C ASN A 519 -8.40 -18.71 -1.40
N ASN A 520 -7.26 -19.18 -0.93
CA ASN A 520 -7.17 -20.25 0.05
C ASN A 520 -5.99 -20.02 1.00
N LEU A 521 -6.25 -20.13 2.32
CA LEU A 521 -5.24 -20.10 3.37
C LEU A 521 -5.55 -21.20 4.38
N ASP A 522 -4.60 -22.12 4.58
CA ASP A 522 -4.66 -23.11 5.67
C ASP A 522 -3.66 -22.71 6.76
N LEU A 523 -4.18 -22.15 7.85
CA LEU A 523 -3.41 -21.68 9.01
C LEU A 523 -3.66 -22.57 10.24
N SER A 524 -4.18 -23.77 10.03
CA SER A 524 -4.61 -24.69 11.10
C SER A 524 -3.48 -25.16 12.01
N LYS A 525 -2.23 -25.11 11.52
CA LYS A 525 -1.04 -25.51 12.29
C LYS A 525 -0.33 -24.34 12.98
N TRP A 526 -0.82 -23.11 12.83
CA TRP A 526 -0.18 -21.96 13.42
C TRP A 526 -0.35 -21.92 14.93
N ASN A 527 0.74 -21.68 15.64
CA ASN A 527 0.72 -21.40 17.06
C ASN A 527 0.65 -19.89 17.29
N THR A 528 -0.43 -19.43 17.88
CA THR A 528 -0.76 -18.00 18.04
C THR A 528 -0.72 -17.52 19.50
N GLN A 529 -0.20 -18.37 20.42
CA GLN A 529 -0.23 -18.09 21.87
C GLN A 529 0.41 -16.76 22.29
N ASN A 530 1.39 -16.25 21.52
CA ASN A 530 2.11 -15.00 21.82
C ASN A 530 1.60 -13.81 20.99
N VAL A 531 0.62 -14.02 20.11
CA VAL A 531 0.12 -13.00 19.21
C VAL A 531 -0.80 -12.03 19.97
N TYR A 532 -0.53 -10.73 19.85
CA TYR A 532 -1.36 -9.69 20.43
C TYR A 532 -2.11 -8.85 19.40
N ASN A 533 -1.67 -8.84 18.13
CA ASN A 533 -2.24 -7.97 17.09
C ASN A 533 -2.50 -8.74 15.79
N VAL A 534 -3.76 -8.80 15.38
CA VAL A 534 -4.23 -9.37 14.10
C VAL A 534 -4.99 -8.34 13.25
N SER A 535 -4.95 -7.04 13.64
CA SER A 535 -5.65 -5.98 12.91
C SER A 535 -5.21 -5.95 11.44
N TRP A 536 -6.15 -5.72 10.52
CA TRP A 536 -5.96 -5.66 9.07
C TRP A 536 -5.50 -6.97 8.42
N MET A 537 -5.37 -8.08 9.15
CA MET A 537 -4.67 -9.26 8.65
C MET A 537 -5.24 -9.81 7.35
N PHE A 538 -6.56 -9.83 7.18
CA PHE A 538 -7.24 -10.30 5.96
C PHE A 538 -8.03 -9.19 5.27
N SER A 539 -7.73 -7.94 5.56
CA SER A 539 -8.36 -6.78 4.91
C SER A 539 -8.08 -6.81 3.40
N GLY A 540 -9.09 -6.50 2.58
CA GLY A 540 -8.94 -6.45 1.13
C GLY A 540 -8.69 -7.81 0.44
N THR A 541 -8.86 -8.94 1.13
CA THR A 541 -8.72 -10.27 0.52
C THR A 541 -9.98 -10.69 -0.25
N LEU A 542 -10.29 -9.97 -1.32
CA LEU A 542 -11.57 -10.03 -2.03
C LEU A 542 -11.95 -11.41 -2.56
N LYS A 543 -10.97 -12.27 -2.89
CA LYS A 543 -11.18 -13.62 -3.43
C LYS A 543 -10.96 -14.73 -2.41
N LEU A 544 -10.65 -14.41 -1.16
CA LEU A 544 -10.47 -15.41 -0.10
C LEU A 544 -11.83 -16.05 0.22
N THR A 545 -11.98 -17.31 -0.15
CA THR A 545 -13.21 -18.08 0.07
C THR A 545 -12.99 -19.27 1.00
N ASN A 546 -11.74 -19.70 1.19
CA ASN A 546 -11.36 -20.81 2.06
C ASN A 546 -10.27 -20.37 3.04
N LEU A 547 -10.66 -20.16 4.29
CA LEU A 547 -9.76 -19.84 5.41
C LEU A 547 -9.96 -20.88 6.49
N LYS A 548 -8.88 -21.61 6.86
CA LYS A 548 -8.93 -22.68 7.86
C LYS A 548 -8.03 -22.39 9.03
N GLY A 549 -8.48 -22.79 10.21
CA GLY A 549 -7.71 -22.88 11.43
C GLY A 549 -7.81 -21.67 12.35
N VAL A 550 -8.29 -20.53 11.88
CA VAL A 550 -8.44 -19.30 12.67
C VAL A 550 -9.35 -19.52 13.87
N GLU A 551 -10.41 -20.30 13.71
CA GLU A 551 -11.37 -20.67 14.75
C GLU A 551 -10.76 -21.42 15.95
N ASN A 552 -9.58 -22.03 15.74
CA ASN A 552 -8.86 -22.82 16.74
C ASN A 552 -7.64 -22.11 17.34
N TRP A 553 -7.41 -20.86 16.98
CA TRP A 553 -6.26 -20.11 17.47
C TRP A 553 -6.28 -19.91 18.98
N ASN A 554 -5.12 -20.05 19.61
CA ASN A 554 -4.93 -19.60 20.97
C ASN A 554 -4.75 -18.07 20.98
N VAL A 555 -5.81 -17.35 21.36
CA VAL A 555 -5.87 -15.90 21.28
C VAL A 555 -5.75 -15.20 22.63
N GLN A 556 -5.24 -15.89 23.65
CA GLN A 556 -5.19 -15.36 25.04
C GLN A 556 -4.54 -13.96 25.18
N ASN A 557 -3.64 -13.59 24.28
CA ASN A 557 -2.93 -12.32 24.30
C ASN A 557 -3.46 -11.32 23.25
N VAL A 558 -4.39 -11.73 22.38
CA VAL A 558 -4.91 -10.87 21.31
C VAL A 558 -5.78 -9.76 21.93
N ASN A 559 -5.46 -8.51 21.62
CA ASN A 559 -6.20 -7.32 22.06
C ASN A 559 -6.44 -6.30 20.94
N ARG A 560 -5.96 -6.58 19.70
CA ARG A 560 -6.15 -5.73 18.51
C ARG A 560 -6.65 -6.56 17.36
N ILE A 561 -7.91 -6.28 16.94
CA ILE A 561 -8.63 -7.02 15.91
C ILE A 561 -9.33 -6.10 14.90
N GLU A 562 -9.08 -4.79 14.94
CA GLU A 562 -9.70 -3.81 14.04
C GLU A 562 -9.40 -4.15 12.58
N TYR A 563 -10.36 -3.99 11.69
CA TYR A 563 -10.23 -4.25 10.24
C TYR A 563 -9.85 -5.71 9.87
N TRP A 564 -9.91 -6.66 10.80
CA TRP A 564 -9.37 -8.02 10.59
C TRP A 564 -9.91 -8.68 9.33
N PHE A 565 -11.21 -8.54 9.04
CA PHE A 565 -11.89 -9.09 7.88
C PHE A 565 -12.53 -8.01 6.98
N HIS A 566 -12.02 -6.78 7.06
CA HIS A 566 -12.50 -5.68 6.23
C HIS A 566 -12.36 -6.01 4.73
N ASN A 567 -13.44 -5.82 3.94
CA ASN A 567 -13.46 -6.12 2.50
C ASN A 567 -12.97 -7.55 2.16
N CYS A 568 -13.23 -8.56 3.00
CA CYS A 568 -12.87 -9.93 2.71
C CYS A 568 -13.91 -10.66 1.85
N GLY A 569 -13.46 -11.67 1.09
CA GLY A 569 -14.31 -12.46 0.18
C GLY A 569 -15.03 -13.65 0.83
N LEU A 570 -14.85 -13.89 2.12
CA LEU A 570 -15.38 -15.05 2.84
C LEU A 570 -16.91 -15.06 2.85
N PHE A 571 -17.49 -16.26 2.76
CA PHE A 571 -18.93 -16.50 2.93
C PHE A 571 -19.33 -16.75 4.37
N GLU A 572 -18.40 -17.23 5.18
CA GLU A 572 -18.54 -17.50 6.61
C GLU A 572 -17.25 -17.06 7.32
N ILE A 573 -17.39 -16.38 8.46
CA ILE A 573 -16.26 -15.99 9.32
C ILE A 573 -16.41 -16.69 10.66
N LYS A 574 -15.46 -17.58 10.99
CA LYS A 574 -15.40 -18.28 12.25
C LYS A 574 -14.33 -17.64 13.14
N LEU A 575 -14.78 -16.93 14.16
CA LEU A 575 -13.88 -16.30 15.13
C LEU A 575 -13.39 -17.33 16.17
N PRO A 576 -12.14 -17.20 16.65
CA PRO A 576 -11.68 -17.91 17.84
C PRO A 576 -12.38 -17.36 19.10
N ASP A 577 -12.23 -18.04 20.23
CA ASP A 577 -12.84 -17.60 21.50
C ASP A 577 -12.06 -16.42 22.12
N LEU A 578 -12.57 -15.21 21.89
CA LEU A 578 -12.07 -13.94 22.41
C LEU A 578 -12.85 -13.44 23.64
N THR A 579 -13.71 -14.25 24.23
CA THR A 579 -14.59 -13.81 25.34
C THR A 579 -13.82 -13.38 26.59
N LYS A 580 -12.60 -13.88 26.78
CA LYS A 580 -11.72 -13.55 27.91
C LYS A 580 -10.81 -12.35 27.63
N ASN A 581 -10.75 -11.88 26.40
CA ASN A 581 -9.84 -10.84 25.98
C ASN A 581 -10.40 -9.45 26.33
N ASP A 582 -9.49 -8.47 26.37
CA ASP A 582 -9.85 -7.07 26.60
C ASP A 582 -9.97 -6.33 25.26
N ILE A 583 -11.04 -6.68 24.53
CA ILE A 583 -11.34 -6.10 23.22
C ILE A 583 -12.29 -4.90 23.44
N SER A 584 -11.77 -3.69 23.31
CA SER A 584 -12.55 -2.45 23.40
C SER A 584 -12.99 -1.89 22.05
N SER A 585 -12.31 -2.27 20.97
CA SER A 585 -12.62 -1.81 19.61
C SER A 585 -12.75 -2.99 18.64
N ILE A 586 -13.85 -2.98 17.88
CA ILE A 586 -14.07 -3.87 16.72
C ILE A 586 -14.35 -3.03 15.47
N ARG A 587 -13.80 -1.80 15.44
CA ARG A 587 -13.90 -0.87 14.33
C ARG A 587 -13.59 -1.55 13.01
N HIS A 588 -14.47 -1.37 12.02
CA HIS A 588 -14.36 -1.93 10.65
C HIS A 588 -14.12 -3.44 10.57
N LEU A 589 -14.37 -4.20 11.65
CA LEU A 589 -13.99 -5.61 11.74
C LEU A 589 -14.50 -6.45 10.56
N PHE A 590 -15.72 -6.18 10.08
CA PHE A 590 -16.36 -6.87 8.97
C PHE A 590 -16.78 -5.93 7.83
N SER A 591 -16.44 -4.64 7.92
CA SER A 591 -16.86 -3.65 6.92
C SER A 591 -16.56 -4.12 5.50
N GLY A 592 -17.53 -4.04 4.59
CA GLY A 592 -17.37 -4.46 3.20
C GLY A 592 -17.26 -5.98 2.97
N ALA A 593 -17.48 -6.83 3.96
CA ALA A 593 -17.51 -8.28 3.79
C ALA A 593 -18.82 -8.71 3.09
N ASN A 594 -18.90 -8.45 1.79
CA ASN A 594 -20.14 -8.49 1.01
C ASN A 594 -20.74 -9.89 0.78
N ASN A 595 -20.04 -10.97 1.11
CA ASN A 595 -20.51 -12.33 0.87
C ASN A 595 -21.13 -12.97 2.12
N ILE A 596 -20.87 -12.45 3.30
CA ILE A 596 -21.40 -13.00 4.55
C ILE A 596 -22.89 -12.71 4.69
N THR A 597 -23.62 -13.70 5.18
CA THR A 597 -25.05 -13.58 5.48
C THR A 597 -25.32 -13.58 6.98
N GLU A 598 -24.41 -14.13 7.77
CA GLU A 598 -24.51 -14.19 9.23
C GLU A 598 -23.16 -13.87 9.86
N ILE A 599 -23.19 -13.18 10.99
CA ILE A 599 -22.02 -12.94 11.84
C ILE A 599 -22.34 -13.44 13.25
N ASP A 600 -21.42 -14.24 13.81
CA ASP A 600 -21.50 -14.74 15.18
C ASP A 600 -20.50 -14.01 16.09
N LEU A 601 -20.98 -13.07 16.88
CA LEU A 601 -20.21 -12.30 17.87
C LEU A 601 -20.19 -12.94 19.26
N THR A 602 -20.76 -14.12 19.46
CA THR A 602 -20.75 -14.80 20.76
C THR A 602 -19.35 -15.11 21.27
N LYS A 603 -18.38 -15.08 20.37
CA LYS A 603 -16.94 -15.27 20.62
C LYS A 603 -16.20 -14.01 21.07
N ILE A 604 -16.88 -12.87 21.13
CA ILE A 604 -16.37 -11.60 21.67
C ILE A 604 -17.24 -11.21 22.86
N ASP A 605 -16.63 -10.71 23.94
CA ASP A 605 -17.38 -10.08 25.02
C ASP A 605 -17.81 -8.66 24.60
N MET A 606 -18.94 -8.59 23.90
CA MET A 606 -19.50 -7.36 23.38
C MET A 606 -19.83 -6.32 24.50
N ASN A 607 -19.94 -6.74 25.76
CA ASN A 607 -20.14 -5.81 26.87
C ASN A 607 -18.89 -4.96 27.21
N LYS A 608 -17.71 -5.36 26.71
CA LYS A 608 -16.47 -4.58 26.81
C LYS A 608 -16.24 -3.64 25.62
N VAL A 609 -16.91 -3.88 24.50
CA VAL A 609 -16.72 -3.12 23.28
C VAL A 609 -17.34 -1.73 23.40
N THR A 610 -16.55 -0.71 23.11
CA THR A 610 -16.93 0.72 23.16
C THR A 610 -16.77 1.43 21.82
N ASP A 611 -16.04 0.83 20.86
CA ASP A 611 -15.85 1.36 19.49
C ASP A 611 -16.37 0.34 18.47
N LEU A 612 -17.52 0.68 17.86
CA LEU A 612 -18.22 -0.07 16.83
C LEU A 612 -18.17 0.63 15.47
N LYS A 613 -17.30 1.63 15.31
CA LYS A 613 -17.28 2.45 14.10
C LYS A 613 -17.19 1.60 12.86
N GLU A 614 -18.18 1.73 11.97
CA GLU A 614 -18.28 1.06 10.68
C GLU A 614 -18.09 -0.47 10.73
N THR A 615 -18.34 -1.11 11.87
CA THR A 615 -18.07 -2.54 12.08
C THR A 615 -18.73 -3.43 11.04
N PHE A 616 -19.96 -3.11 10.64
CA PHE A 616 -20.75 -3.88 9.68
C PHE A 616 -21.03 -3.08 8.39
N ALA A 617 -20.44 -1.89 8.25
CA ALA A 617 -20.63 -1.02 7.10
C ALA A 617 -20.47 -1.77 5.78
N TYR A 618 -21.36 -1.51 4.81
CA TYR A 618 -21.31 -2.09 3.46
C TYR A 618 -21.42 -3.63 3.39
N CYS A 619 -21.95 -4.29 4.40
CA CYS A 619 -22.21 -5.73 4.38
C CYS A 619 -23.56 -6.02 3.68
N ASN A 620 -23.60 -5.89 2.35
CA ASN A 620 -24.85 -5.87 1.56
C ASN A 620 -25.72 -7.13 1.68
N LYS A 621 -25.14 -8.29 1.95
CA LYS A 621 -25.85 -9.57 2.08
C LYS A 621 -26.07 -10.00 3.53
N LEU A 622 -25.56 -9.26 4.49
CA LEU A 622 -25.66 -9.57 5.92
C LEU A 622 -27.12 -9.50 6.36
N LYS A 623 -27.64 -10.62 6.85
CA LYS A 623 -29.02 -10.75 7.34
C LYS A 623 -29.12 -10.76 8.84
N THR A 624 -28.19 -11.43 9.52
CA THR A 624 -28.32 -11.69 10.96
C THR A 624 -26.96 -11.53 11.66
N ILE A 625 -27.00 -10.89 12.82
CA ILE A 625 -25.84 -10.74 13.70
C ILE A 625 -26.21 -11.36 15.05
N TYR A 626 -25.57 -12.48 15.39
CA TYR A 626 -25.79 -13.15 16.66
C TYR A 626 -24.88 -12.59 17.76
N VAL A 627 -25.45 -12.33 18.92
CA VAL A 627 -24.75 -11.95 20.14
C VAL A 627 -25.16 -12.86 21.31
N ARG A 628 -24.36 -12.90 22.35
CA ARG A 628 -24.73 -13.59 23.60
C ARG A 628 -26.02 -13.00 24.16
N SER A 629 -26.85 -13.86 24.77
CA SER A 629 -28.13 -13.44 25.32
C SER A 629 -28.02 -12.50 26.54
N ASP A 630 -26.82 -12.40 27.13
CA ASP A 630 -26.51 -11.48 28.25
C ASP A 630 -25.93 -10.13 27.77
N TYR A 631 -25.94 -9.84 26.47
CA TYR A 631 -25.52 -8.55 25.93
C TYR A 631 -26.54 -7.45 26.29
N ILE A 632 -26.05 -6.40 26.93
CA ILE A 632 -26.90 -5.31 27.43
C ILE A 632 -26.95 -4.07 26.51
N GLY A 633 -26.09 -3.99 25.50
CA GLY A 633 -26.04 -2.90 24.52
C GLY A 633 -25.52 -1.56 25.02
N GLY A 634 -25.42 -0.60 24.14
CA GLY A 634 -25.48 0.84 24.46
C GLY A 634 -24.23 1.54 25.00
N LYS A 635 -23.02 1.02 24.80
CA LYS A 635 -21.80 1.70 25.26
C LYS A 635 -21.10 2.57 24.20
N SER A 636 -21.45 2.43 22.93
CA SER A 636 -20.87 3.17 21.83
C SER A 636 -21.77 4.33 21.37
N THR A 637 -21.16 5.37 20.82
CA THR A 637 -21.84 6.53 20.23
C THR A 637 -21.48 6.71 18.75
N ASP A 638 -21.02 5.66 18.11
CA ASP A 638 -20.54 5.68 16.72
C ASP A 638 -21.69 5.85 15.71
N THR A 639 -21.44 6.59 14.62
CA THR A 639 -22.49 7.05 13.69
C THR A 639 -22.78 6.10 12.55
N ASP A 640 -21.82 5.28 12.10
CA ASP A 640 -21.91 4.56 10.82
C ASP A 640 -21.78 3.03 10.97
N THR A 641 -22.17 2.50 12.14
CA THR A 641 -22.00 1.08 12.49
C THR A 641 -22.61 0.13 11.45
N PHE A 642 -23.81 0.47 10.93
CA PHE A 642 -24.60 -0.36 10.01
C PHE A 642 -24.83 0.28 8.63
N ILE A 643 -24.08 1.32 8.27
CA ILE A 643 -24.27 1.98 6.98
C ILE A 643 -24.26 0.97 5.82
N ASN A 644 -25.23 1.07 4.89
CA ASN A 644 -25.36 0.20 3.73
C ASN A 644 -25.43 -1.32 4.05
N CYS A 645 -26.30 -1.70 4.99
CA CYS A 645 -26.63 -3.11 5.28
C CYS A 645 -28.08 -3.47 4.92
N PRO A 646 -28.52 -3.34 3.66
CA PRO A 646 -29.94 -3.37 3.28
C PRO A 646 -30.65 -4.70 3.55
N SER A 647 -29.92 -5.78 3.75
CA SER A 647 -30.46 -7.13 4.00
C SER A 647 -30.65 -7.42 5.50
N LEU A 648 -30.16 -6.52 6.38
CA LEU A 648 -30.09 -6.77 7.83
C LEU A 648 -31.49 -6.79 8.48
N VAL A 649 -31.69 -7.79 9.32
CA VAL A 649 -32.91 -7.96 10.10
C VAL A 649 -32.56 -8.38 11.53
N GLY A 650 -33.06 -7.68 12.51
CA GLY A 650 -32.95 -8.04 13.91
C GLY A 650 -33.79 -9.25 14.33
N GLY A 651 -33.51 -9.83 15.48
CA GLY A 651 -34.09 -11.09 15.95
C GLY A 651 -35.62 -11.05 16.16
N ALA A 652 -36.21 -9.90 16.38
CA ALA A 652 -37.67 -9.68 16.50
C ALA A 652 -38.28 -9.06 15.22
N GLY A 653 -37.53 -9.01 14.12
CA GLY A 653 -38.00 -8.57 12.80
C GLY A 653 -37.76 -7.13 12.45
N THR A 654 -36.97 -6.38 13.22
CA THR A 654 -36.55 -5.01 12.88
C THR A 654 -35.74 -5.03 11.60
N LYS A 655 -36.28 -4.45 10.52
CA LYS A 655 -35.62 -4.35 9.22
C LYS A 655 -34.65 -3.17 9.19
N TYR A 656 -33.65 -3.27 8.34
CA TYR A 656 -32.71 -2.18 8.09
C TYR A 656 -33.43 -0.89 7.69
N ASP A 657 -33.04 0.19 8.35
CA ASP A 657 -33.47 1.56 8.07
C ASP A 657 -32.24 2.45 7.85
N PRO A 658 -32.11 3.13 6.69
CA PRO A 658 -30.96 3.98 6.39
C PRO A 658 -30.83 5.21 7.31
N THR A 659 -31.85 5.50 8.12
CA THR A 659 -31.82 6.55 9.15
C THR A 659 -31.44 6.02 10.54
N PHE A 660 -31.33 4.71 10.71
CA PHE A 660 -31.01 4.02 11.96
C PHE A 660 -29.73 3.18 11.78
N ILE A 661 -28.62 3.85 11.44
CA ILE A 661 -27.35 3.21 11.04
C ILE A 661 -26.26 3.29 12.10
N ASP A 662 -26.51 4.00 13.18
CA ASP A 662 -25.58 4.23 14.27
C ASP A 662 -25.49 3.07 15.26
N SER A 663 -24.60 3.20 16.24
CA SER A 663 -24.40 2.19 17.28
C SER A 663 -25.57 2.00 18.23
N THR A 664 -26.60 2.87 18.19
CA THR A 664 -27.83 2.68 18.99
C THR A 664 -28.62 1.47 18.49
N GLY A 665 -28.47 1.09 17.20
CA GLY A 665 -28.97 -0.15 16.63
C GLY A 665 -28.25 -1.42 17.10
N ALA A 666 -27.08 -1.28 17.73
CA ALA A 666 -26.29 -2.40 18.23
C ALA A 666 -26.82 -2.91 19.58
N ARG A 667 -28.05 -3.41 19.58
CA ARG A 667 -28.72 -4.01 20.72
C ARG A 667 -29.54 -5.23 20.26
N ILE A 668 -29.84 -6.13 21.20
CA ILE A 668 -30.75 -7.23 20.92
C ILE A 668 -32.11 -6.65 20.56
N ASP A 669 -32.66 -7.10 19.44
CA ASP A 669 -33.92 -6.61 18.90
C ASP A 669 -35.09 -6.99 19.81
N GLY A 670 -35.78 -6.00 20.33
CA GLY A 670 -37.01 -6.11 21.12
C GLY A 670 -38.30 -5.78 20.36
N GLY A 671 -38.22 -5.77 19.01
CA GLY A 671 -39.30 -5.41 18.10
C GLY A 671 -39.61 -3.90 18.13
N SER A 672 -40.85 -3.52 17.79
CA SER A 672 -41.22 -2.10 17.64
C SER A 672 -41.07 -1.26 18.90
N SER A 673 -41.08 -1.86 20.10
CA SER A 673 -40.89 -1.15 21.35
C SER A 673 -39.43 -0.88 21.71
N ASN A 674 -38.51 -1.65 21.18
CA ASN A 674 -37.05 -1.52 21.38
C ASN A 674 -36.30 -2.07 20.15
N PRO A 675 -36.38 -1.39 18.99
CA PRO A 675 -35.78 -1.88 17.75
C PRO A 675 -34.28 -1.99 17.86
N GLY A 676 -33.71 -3.03 17.28
CA GLY A 676 -32.26 -3.29 17.23
C GLY A 676 -31.92 -4.26 16.10
N TYR A 677 -30.65 -4.40 15.79
CA TYR A 677 -30.20 -5.26 14.71
C TYR A 677 -29.57 -6.58 15.14
N PHE A 678 -29.41 -6.79 16.45
CA PHE A 678 -28.80 -8.02 16.95
C PHE A 678 -29.87 -9.06 17.32
N THR A 679 -29.49 -10.30 17.11
CA THR A 679 -30.28 -11.50 17.45
C THR A 679 -29.61 -12.23 18.61
N ALA A 680 -30.34 -12.52 19.67
CA ALA A 680 -29.79 -13.32 20.78
C ALA A 680 -29.46 -14.73 20.27
N ILE A 681 -28.32 -15.31 20.70
CA ILE A 681 -27.89 -16.65 20.25
C ILE A 681 -28.93 -17.73 20.58
N SER A 682 -29.72 -17.54 21.64
CA SER A 682 -30.81 -18.43 22.00
C SER A 682 -31.92 -18.54 20.94
N GLN A 683 -31.99 -17.56 20.00
CA GLN A 683 -32.93 -17.54 18.88
C GLN A 683 -32.34 -18.16 17.59
N LYS A 684 -31.09 -18.61 17.62
CA LYS A 684 -30.47 -19.28 16.46
C LYS A 684 -31.15 -20.61 16.20
N PRO A 685 -31.69 -20.86 14.98
CA PRO A 685 -32.31 -22.13 14.64
C PRO A 685 -31.35 -23.32 14.87
N SER A 686 -31.85 -24.41 15.44
CA SER A 686 -31.08 -25.64 15.52
C SER A 686 -30.93 -26.26 14.13
N LYS A 687 -29.80 -26.90 13.80
CA LYS A 687 -29.57 -27.54 12.49
C LYS A 687 -30.65 -28.55 12.09
N SER A 688 -31.41 -29.09 13.06
CA SER A 688 -32.56 -29.97 12.79
C SER A 688 -33.78 -29.22 12.23
N SER A 689 -33.98 -27.95 12.61
CA SER A 689 -35.11 -27.13 12.11
C SER A 689 -34.88 -26.54 10.70
N GLU A 690 -33.62 -26.38 10.26
CA GLU A 690 -33.32 -25.95 8.89
C GLU A 690 -33.67 -27.06 7.86
N ALA A 691 -33.52 -28.33 8.23
CA ALA A 691 -33.92 -29.45 7.36
C ALA A 691 -35.46 -29.57 7.28
N GLU A 692 -36.18 -29.24 8.34
CA GLU A 692 -37.66 -29.26 8.37
C GLU A 692 -38.26 -28.08 7.59
N ASN A 693 -37.69 -26.87 7.72
CA ASN A 693 -38.15 -25.69 6.96
C ASN A 693 -37.86 -25.80 5.46
N ASN A 694 -36.78 -26.46 5.04
CA ASN A 694 -36.57 -26.79 3.63
C ASN A 694 -37.52 -27.85 3.13
N LEU A 695 -37.99 -28.77 3.97
CA LEU A 695 -38.99 -29.76 3.61
C LEU A 695 -40.42 -29.15 3.50
N GLU A 696 -40.75 -28.16 4.35
CA GLU A 696 -41.99 -27.41 4.27
C GLU A 696 -42.03 -26.47 3.07
N SER A 697 -40.93 -25.81 2.73
CA SER A 697 -40.86 -24.97 1.50
C SER A 697 -40.98 -25.79 0.21
N ILE A 698 -40.55 -27.06 0.21
CA ILE A 698 -40.75 -28.00 -0.90
C ILE A 698 -42.22 -28.48 -0.94
N LYS A 699 -42.87 -28.62 0.20
CA LYS A 699 -44.28 -29.02 0.28
C LYS A 699 -45.26 -27.90 -0.07
N SER A 700 -44.89 -26.63 0.16
CA SER A 700 -45.75 -25.48 -0.21
C SER A 700 -45.73 -25.13 -1.72
N ASN A 701 -44.74 -25.60 -2.47
CA ASN A 701 -44.63 -25.38 -3.91
C ASN A 701 -45.22 -26.53 -4.76
N THR A 702 -45.88 -27.55 -4.13
CA THR A 702 -46.47 -28.69 -4.83
C THR A 702 -47.98 -28.77 -4.73
N SER A 703 -48.69 -27.69 -4.30
CA SER A 703 -50.16 -27.68 -4.18
C SER A 703 -50.90 -26.89 -5.25
N ASP A 704 -50.43 -26.92 -6.49
CA ASP A 704 -51.28 -26.52 -7.64
C ASP A 704 -50.75 -27.18 -8.92
N THR A 705 -51.17 -28.41 -9.19
CA THR A 705 -51.58 -28.86 -10.54
C THR A 705 -52.09 -30.32 -10.49
N ASN A 706 -53.23 -30.49 -11.12
CA ASN A 706 -54.10 -31.63 -11.35
C ASN A 706 -53.45 -33.00 -11.56
N GLU A 707 -54.17 -34.00 -11.00
CA GLU A 707 -54.19 -35.44 -11.29
C GLU A 707 -54.04 -35.76 -12.78
N ASN A 708 -53.09 -36.63 -13.08
CA ASN A 708 -53.37 -37.83 -13.87
C ASN A 708 -52.17 -38.79 -13.88
N GLN A 709 -52.52 -40.00 -13.56
CA GLN A 709 -51.76 -41.25 -13.50
C GLN A 709 -50.50 -41.37 -14.36
N VAL A 710 -49.41 -41.86 -13.79
CA VAL A 710 -48.74 -43.10 -14.23
C VAL A 710 -47.82 -43.60 -13.10
N ASN A 711 -48.04 -44.85 -12.67
CA ASN A 711 -47.20 -45.61 -11.80
C ASN A 711 -45.82 -45.84 -12.42
N HIS A 712 -44.75 -45.41 -11.78
CA HIS A 712 -43.47 -46.07 -11.87
C HIS A 712 -42.68 -45.90 -10.55
N SER A 713 -42.31 -47.02 -9.99
CA SER A 713 -41.45 -47.22 -8.81
C SER A 713 -40.13 -46.44 -8.96
N VAL A 714 -39.86 -45.55 -8.04
CA VAL A 714 -38.55 -44.93 -7.89
C VAL A 714 -37.92 -45.50 -6.60
N SER A 715 -36.90 -46.29 -6.82
CA SER A 715 -35.95 -46.75 -5.82
C SER A 715 -35.18 -45.56 -5.25
N THR A 716 -35.22 -45.42 -3.94
CA THR A 716 -34.42 -44.47 -3.19
C THR A 716 -32.94 -44.87 -3.20
N ASN A 717 -32.13 -44.22 -4.01
CA ASN A 717 -30.67 -44.26 -3.85
C ASN A 717 -30.25 -43.05 -3.06
N VAL A 718 -29.96 -43.28 -1.78
CA VAL A 718 -29.17 -42.37 -0.94
C VAL A 718 -27.72 -42.52 -1.40
N LEU A 719 -27.22 -41.52 -2.09
CA LEU A 719 -25.76 -41.45 -2.41
C LEU A 719 -24.97 -41.01 -1.18
N ASP A 720 -24.27 -41.99 -0.65
CA ASP A 720 -23.30 -41.87 0.45
C ASP A 720 -22.06 -41.09 -0.08
N LEU A 721 -21.88 -39.85 0.36
CA LEU A 721 -20.79 -38.96 -0.04
C LEU A 721 -19.45 -39.29 0.63
N ASN A 722 -19.30 -40.48 1.24
CA ASN A 722 -18.07 -40.92 1.90
C ASN A 722 -17.19 -41.88 1.08
N LYS A 723 -17.40 -41.98 -0.24
CA LYS A 723 -16.67 -42.96 -1.09
C LYS A 723 -15.95 -42.34 -2.31
N ILE A 724 -15.50 -41.08 -2.24
CA ILE A 724 -14.66 -40.48 -3.31
C ILE A 724 -13.32 -39.99 -2.73
N ASN A 725 -12.69 -40.74 -1.87
CA ASN A 725 -11.33 -40.43 -1.38
C ASN A 725 -10.40 -41.64 -1.25
N GLU A 726 -10.65 -42.74 -1.97
CA GLU A 726 -9.75 -43.92 -1.93
C GLU A 726 -9.41 -44.51 -3.30
N ASP A 727 -9.35 -43.78 -4.38
CA ASP A 727 -8.85 -44.30 -5.66
C ASP A 727 -7.94 -43.36 -6.41
N ILE A 728 -6.88 -42.82 -5.76
CA ILE A 728 -5.68 -42.31 -6.43
C ILE A 728 -4.46 -42.64 -5.56
N ASN A 729 -4.16 -43.93 -5.45
CA ASN A 729 -2.82 -44.43 -5.10
C ASN A 729 -2.79 -45.89 -5.44
N THR A 730 -2.36 -46.21 -6.63
CA THR A 730 -1.57 -47.37 -7.04
C THR A 730 -1.63 -47.50 -8.56
N SER A 731 -0.58 -47.18 -9.24
CA SER A 731 -0.02 -48.06 -10.28
C SER A 731 1.36 -47.53 -10.70
N GLU A 732 2.26 -48.40 -10.47
CA GLU A 732 3.67 -48.43 -10.79
C GLU A 732 3.96 -48.25 -12.28
N THR A 733 5.11 -47.62 -12.51
CA THR A 733 6.15 -47.90 -13.50
C THR A 733 5.81 -48.80 -14.69
N THR A 734 5.96 -48.25 -15.89
CA THR A 734 6.65 -48.98 -16.99
C THR A 734 7.23 -47.96 -17.99
N ASP A 735 8.52 -48.16 -18.26
CA ASP A 735 9.34 -47.67 -19.36
C ASP A 735 8.65 -47.81 -20.71
N VAL A 736 8.72 -46.77 -21.57
CA VAL A 736 8.89 -46.99 -23.02
C VAL A 736 9.68 -45.83 -23.62
N GLN A 737 10.73 -46.20 -24.29
CA GLN A 737 11.73 -45.60 -25.10
C GLN A 737 11.24 -44.56 -26.11
N THR A 738 12.12 -43.59 -26.29
CA THR A 738 12.51 -42.82 -27.50
C THR A 738 11.95 -43.26 -28.84
N LYS A 739 11.42 -42.31 -29.60
CA LYS A 739 11.61 -42.23 -31.06
C LYS A 739 11.68 -40.78 -31.52
N GLU A 740 12.88 -40.45 -32.02
CA GLU A 740 13.16 -39.34 -32.96
C GLU A 740 12.30 -39.47 -34.19
N ILE A 741 11.80 -38.35 -34.70
CA ILE A 741 11.52 -38.15 -36.12
C ILE A 741 12.09 -36.81 -36.54
N GLN A 742 13.19 -36.87 -37.30
CA GLN A 742 13.69 -35.83 -38.20
C GLN A 742 12.84 -35.79 -39.45
N SER A 743 12.62 -34.60 -39.99
CA SER A 743 12.61 -34.28 -41.45
C SER A 743 12.48 -32.76 -41.58
N ASN A 744 13.53 -32.08 -41.93
CA ASN A 744 14.07 -31.78 -43.23
C ASN A 744 13.25 -30.76 -44.04
N ASN A 745 13.97 -29.62 -44.25
CA ASN A 745 14.12 -28.85 -45.51
C ASN A 745 12.88 -28.13 -46.08
N THR A 746 12.98 -26.94 -46.60
CA THR A 746 14.03 -26.24 -47.45
C THR A 746 13.60 -24.79 -47.64
N ASN A 747 14.62 -23.92 -47.69
CA ASN A 747 14.89 -22.79 -48.64
C ASN A 747 13.69 -21.97 -49.20
N GLU A 748 13.77 -20.68 -49.20
CA GLU A 748 14.48 -19.76 -50.09
C GLU A 748 14.24 -18.30 -49.73
N THR A 749 15.31 -17.56 -49.53
CA THR A 749 15.86 -16.38 -50.23
C THR A 749 14.89 -15.39 -50.88
N ASN A 750 15.03 -14.12 -50.53
CA ASN A 750 15.55 -12.98 -51.31
C ASN A 750 15.16 -11.65 -50.60
N VAL A 751 16.16 -10.91 -50.11
CA VAL A 751 16.82 -9.75 -50.71
C VAL A 751 15.85 -8.68 -51.27
N VAL A 752 15.82 -7.52 -50.69
CA VAL A 752 16.10 -6.21 -51.31
C VAL A 752 16.40 -5.16 -50.23
N SER A 753 17.60 -4.66 -50.28
CA SER A 753 18.10 -3.42 -49.70
C SER A 753 17.51 -2.21 -50.42
N LYS A 754 17.30 -1.11 -49.72
CA LYS A 754 17.74 0.24 -50.22
C LYS A 754 17.73 1.28 -49.13
N ASP A 755 18.91 1.86 -49.02
CA ASP A 755 19.29 3.13 -48.44
C ASP A 755 18.30 4.28 -48.66
N ILE A 756 18.31 5.24 -47.74
CA ILE A 756 18.47 6.69 -48.01
C ILE A 756 18.78 7.43 -46.69
N LYS A 757 20.02 7.85 -46.59
CA LYS A 757 20.65 9.11 -46.14
C LYS A 757 19.93 10.07 -45.18
N GLN A 758 20.70 10.33 -44.13
CA GLN A 758 21.11 11.60 -43.52
C GLN A 758 20.35 12.89 -43.89
N ASN A 759 19.93 13.63 -42.85
CA ASN A 759 20.31 15.03 -42.77
C ASN A 759 20.42 15.50 -41.30
N LYS A 760 21.64 15.96 -40.99
CA LYS A 760 22.00 16.83 -39.89
C LYS A 760 21.30 18.18 -40.04
N ARG A 761 20.89 18.81 -38.94
CA ARG A 761 21.19 20.23 -38.69
C ARG A 761 21.11 20.55 -37.21
N GLU A 762 22.18 21.09 -36.74
CA GLU A 762 22.46 21.85 -35.55
C GLU A 762 21.53 23.07 -35.38
N ASN A 763 21.26 23.46 -34.16
CA ASN A 763 21.69 24.73 -33.51
C ASN A 763 20.90 24.90 -32.17
N SER A 764 21.66 24.89 -31.12
CA SER A 764 22.05 25.99 -30.21
C SER A 764 20.94 27.07 -29.90
N VAL A 765 20.46 27.12 -28.69
CA VAL A 765 20.78 28.04 -27.62
C VAL A 765 20.30 27.42 -26.31
#